data_cb5fc079a7fd8709839779f2cc317c05
#
_entry.id   cb5fc079a7fd8709839779f2cc317c05
#
_cell.length_a   1.000
_cell.length_b   1.000
_cell.length_c   1.000
_cell.angle_alpha   90.00
_cell.angle_beta   90.00
_cell.angle_gamma   90.00
#
_symmetry.space_group_name_H-M   'P 1'
#
loop_
_entity.id
_entity.type
_entity.pdbx_description
1 polymer ?
#
loop_
_entity_poly.entity_id
_entity_poly.type
_entity_poly.pdbx_seq_one_letter_code
_entity_poly.pdbx_strand_id
1 'polypeptide(L)'
;MSKFRVNPYLQNPSSNGVSVTWFTTEDVDGTLTVTGPGLTSPLVLTSNPTFEPVLAYTTAEQNQTITGLANSWLIDNNNYKHRINLDGLDSNQTYSYTVAQGGATFTSTFKTAPLATEWSSIRFIAMSDSETEPRGRITYREWQPGLLAEGSERPSLTGSQWANTFGTSGSGAAQTLRYALTETKGYQENLNIVNSRNPDFLLMPGDLVQGGGYQPGWDEFFRHNAGEFDSGLSKYPILPALGNWENFGALNGGYGTDADGRFGPKFGRDKYHVYFDSPENGTPTHRDNYYRVDYGPVTILTLDSSNGEPDDRRSNYGGSGQPPKVTGTTFTDPGKDTQDNYTRQQYESFGGTDLADFNPGSTQWNWVEAQLQDARANGQIIFVQFHHVPYSSGEHGQPMNHDLSTGQGGTPLRQYQGMFETYGVAAVLSGHSEMFERSFVDQNADGTGVTYYDVGVSGDGLRGEKRTGSGVSTPLLSYNEYSQWTADQSEAEVWKVIDGVPQLVDGGKHYGHLEVNIEPFTPIAGITAKIEFTPVYSFPILDATYNLVATERRVYDDPVVMLVTDEGSVINIPLTPEATVAVLEAKLVTTTPGSDMVIANAPNSQADGINDLILTGAGNDEVDTTLSLPLTLKGQNRIFTGSGSDIITVNDQDRGFGGSGNDVFYATDASGYRISGGVGNDIFYLGVNGRAIGGEGDDRFFVGEGGGNIISGGAGADQFWILTDDPTKLKASNTIVDYTIGTDVIGIANQVADSVDDLTLSGSNISVNGVLIATLNGVNAASATFVFGSPLAS
;
A
#
# COMPACT_ATOMS: atom_id res chain seq x y z
N MET A 1 -29.11 -5.26 28.64
CA MET A 1 -27.78 -5.34 28.03
C MET A 1 -27.90 -6.22 26.80
N SER A 2 -27.18 -5.95 25.74
CA SER A 2 -27.18 -6.82 24.57
C SER A 2 -26.70 -8.22 24.98
N LYS A 3 -27.34 -9.27 24.46
CA LYS A 3 -26.91 -10.65 24.64
C LYS A 3 -25.73 -10.97 23.70
N PHE A 4 -25.50 -10.13 22.73
CA PHE A 4 -24.37 -10.24 21.84
C PHE A 4 -23.12 -9.64 22.50
N ARG A 5 -22.06 -10.44 22.59
CA ARG A 5 -20.70 -9.99 22.88
C ARG A 5 -20.08 -9.37 21.62
N VAL A 6 -20.27 -10.06 20.48
CA VAL A 6 -19.97 -9.56 19.14
C VAL A 6 -21.24 -9.69 18.32
N ASN A 7 -21.67 -8.62 17.68
CA ASN A 7 -22.81 -8.64 16.78
C ASN A 7 -22.55 -9.58 15.60
N PRO A 8 -23.58 -10.09 14.92
CA PRO A 8 -23.43 -10.90 13.74
C PRO A 8 -22.56 -10.21 12.69
N TYR A 9 -21.57 -10.92 12.17
CA TYR A 9 -20.69 -10.51 11.09
C TYR A 9 -20.53 -11.60 10.05
N LEU A 10 -20.10 -11.21 8.83
CA LEU A 10 -20.12 -12.02 7.65
C LEU A 10 -18.71 -12.45 7.23
N GLN A 11 -18.59 -13.69 6.81
CA GLN A 11 -17.36 -14.30 6.28
C GLN A 11 -17.69 -15.19 5.08
N ASN A 12 -16.70 -15.55 4.31
CA ASN A 12 -16.79 -16.55 3.24
C ASN A 12 -17.93 -16.27 2.23
N PRO A 13 -17.94 -15.10 1.58
CA PRO A 13 -18.92 -14.81 0.56
C PRO A 13 -18.78 -15.75 -0.63
N SER A 14 -19.91 -16.20 -1.17
CA SER A 14 -19.97 -17.02 -2.38
C SER A 14 -21.18 -16.63 -3.24
N SER A 15 -21.27 -17.17 -4.44
CA SER A 15 -22.40 -16.90 -5.33
C SER A 15 -23.73 -17.47 -4.83
N ASN A 16 -23.69 -18.36 -3.85
CA ASN A 16 -24.89 -19.00 -3.32
C ASN A 16 -25.03 -18.92 -1.80
N GLY A 17 -24.17 -18.13 -1.11
CA GLY A 17 -24.24 -18.03 0.33
C GLY A 17 -23.17 -17.17 0.99
N VAL A 18 -23.15 -17.23 2.32
CA VAL A 18 -22.22 -16.53 3.22
C VAL A 18 -22.22 -17.22 4.58
N SER A 19 -21.14 -17.10 5.35
CA SER A 19 -21.11 -17.50 6.76
C SER A 19 -21.53 -16.32 7.65
N VAL A 20 -22.43 -16.58 8.60
CA VAL A 20 -22.84 -15.61 9.63
C VAL A 20 -22.31 -16.10 10.98
N THR A 21 -21.41 -15.32 11.60
CA THR A 21 -20.79 -15.63 12.88
C THR A 21 -21.17 -14.56 13.91
N TRP A 22 -21.40 -14.94 15.17
CA TRP A 22 -21.57 -14.01 16.29
C TRP A 22 -21.12 -14.64 17.61
N PHE A 23 -20.90 -13.82 18.61
CA PHE A 23 -20.51 -14.28 19.94
C PHE A 23 -21.48 -13.80 21.01
N THR A 24 -21.69 -14.65 22.02
CA THR A 24 -22.58 -14.38 23.16
C THR A 24 -21.88 -14.66 24.48
N THR A 25 -22.50 -14.20 25.57
CA THR A 25 -22.04 -14.49 26.94
C THR A 25 -22.81 -15.62 27.60
N GLU A 26 -23.81 -16.20 26.91
CA GLU A 26 -24.70 -17.25 27.43
C GLU A 26 -24.70 -18.48 26.53
N ASP A 27 -24.73 -19.66 27.14
CA ASP A 27 -24.86 -20.97 26.48
C ASP A 27 -26.34 -21.20 26.12
N VAL A 28 -26.80 -20.54 25.07
CA VAL A 28 -28.19 -20.61 24.59
C VAL A 28 -28.19 -20.64 23.06
N ASP A 29 -28.94 -21.56 22.50
CA ASP A 29 -29.10 -21.67 21.04
C ASP A 29 -29.54 -20.33 20.42
N GLY A 30 -28.97 -20.00 19.28
CA GLY A 30 -29.31 -18.87 18.44
C GLY A 30 -30.15 -19.27 17.24
N THR A 31 -30.98 -18.39 16.74
CA THR A 31 -31.77 -18.61 15.51
C THR A 31 -31.46 -17.54 14.48
N LEU A 32 -31.07 -17.98 13.28
CA LEU A 32 -30.91 -17.13 12.10
C LEU A 32 -32.12 -17.30 11.19
N THR A 33 -32.79 -16.21 10.85
CA THR A 33 -33.89 -16.17 9.88
C THR A 33 -33.48 -15.33 8.69
N VAL A 34 -33.55 -15.89 7.48
CA VAL A 34 -33.19 -15.21 6.21
C VAL A 34 -34.43 -15.08 5.34
N THR A 35 -34.58 -13.90 4.72
CA THR A 35 -35.64 -13.59 3.77
C THR A 35 -35.08 -12.87 2.56
N GLY A 36 -35.63 -13.11 1.38
CA GLY A 36 -35.20 -12.44 0.16
C GLY A 36 -35.57 -13.18 -1.13
N PRO A 37 -34.99 -12.79 -2.24
CA PRO A 37 -35.27 -13.39 -3.54
C PRO A 37 -35.07 -14.92 -3.55
N GLY A 38 -35.84 -15.64 -4.36
CA GLY A 38 -35.80 -17.10 -4.47
C GLY A 38 -36.41 -17.88 -3.30
N LEU A 39 -36.58 -17.24 -2.12
CA LEU A 39 -37.12 -17.90 -0.95
C LEU A 39 -38.66 -17.78 -0.92
N THR A 40 -39.36 -18.88 -1.01
CA THR A 40 -40.85 -18.93 -0.92
C THR A 40 -41.37 -18.77 0.51
N SER A 41 -40.52 -18.99 1.51
CA SER A 41 -40.75 -18.77 2.94
C SER A 41 -39.43 -18.41 3.61
N PRO A 42 -39.44 -17.77 4.79
CA PRO A 42 -38.22 -17.51 5.54
C PRO A 42 -37.42 -18.80 5.77
N LEU A 43 -36.13 -18.76 5.48
CA LEU A 43 -35.18 -19.81 5.85
C LEU A 43 -34.83 -19.63 7.32
N VAL A 44 -35.10 -20.62 8.16
CA VAL A 44 -34.85 -20.55 9.60
C VAL A 44 -33.85 -21.64 9.98
N LEU A 45 -32.72 -21.22 10.55
CA LEU A 45 -31.65 -22.11 10.97
C LEU A 45 -31.29 -21.88 12.44
N THR A 46 -30.89 -22.94 13.14
CA THR A 46 -30.48 -22.87 14.54
C THR A 46 -28.97 -23.09 14.66
N SER A 47 -28.31 -22.28 15.47
CA SER A 47 -26.91 -22.41 15.82
C SER A 47 -26.77 -22.83 17.27
N ASN A 48 -26.08 -23.94 17.50
CA ASN A 48 -25.69 -24.36 18.86
C ASN A 48 -24.38 -23.65 19.24
N PRO A 49 -24.28 -23.08 20.44
CA PRO A 49 -23.09 -22.37 20.87
C PRO A 49 -21.91 -23.31 21.13
N THR A 50 -20.70 -22.84 20.83
CA THR A 50 -19.45 -23.49 21.20
C THR A 50 -18.73 -22.59 22.20
N PHE A 51 -18.36 -23.13 23.36
CA PHE A 51 -17.58 -22.38 24.35
C PHE A 51 -16.12 -22.21 23.90
N GLU A 52 -15.65 -20.97 23.91
CA GLU A 52 -14.31 -20.59 23.43
C GLU A 52 -13.44 -20.07 24.60
N PRO A 53 -12.78 -20.94 25.35
CA PRO A 53 -12.01 -20.54 26.54
C PRO A 53 -10.77 -19.72 26.19
N VAL A 54 -10.24 -19.81 24.98
CA VAL A 54 -9.08 -19.03 24.54
C VAL A 54 -9.35 -17.53 24.52
N LEU A 55 -10.60 -17.12 24.38
CA LEU A 55 -11.03 -15.73 24.43
C LEU A 55 -11.22 -15.19 25.85
N ALA A 56 -10.92 -15.98 26.87
CA ALA A 56 -10.98 -15.52 28.25
C ALA A 56 -9.87 -14.50 28.55
N TYR A 57 -10.20 -13.49 29.36
CA TYR A 57 -9.20 -12.53 29.82
C TYR A 57 -8.14 -13.21 30.66
N THR A 58 -6.89 -12.81 30.46
CA THR A 58 -5.74 -13.23 31.24
C THR A 58 -5.83 -12.72 32.68
N THR A 59 -5.02 -13.29 33.57
CA THR A 59 -4.91 -12.80 34.94
C THR A 59 -4.48 -11.33 34.99
N ALA A 60 -3.58 -10.90 34.10
CA ALA A 60 -3.15 -9.50 34.02
C ALA A 60 -4.29 -8.56 33.59
N GLU A 61 -5.07 -8.95 32.60
CA GLU A 61 -6.23 -8.18 32.13
C GLU A 61 -7.30 -8.09 33.20
N GLN A 62 -7.62 -9.19 33.89
CA GLN A 62 -8.60 -9.21 34.98
C GLN A 62 -8.18 -8.35 36.19
N ASN A 63 -6.90 -8.33 36.51
CA ASN A 63 -6.33 -7.56 37.61
C ASN A 63 -5.99 -6.11 37.23
N GLN A 64 -6.20 -5.74 35.95
CA GLN A 64 -5.94 -4.38 35.46
C GLN A 64 -4.53 -3.88 35.75
N THR A 65 -3.54 -4.72 35.50
CA THR A 65 -2.12 -4.33 35.54
C THR A 65 -1.72 -3.41 34.38
N ILE A 66 -2.63 -3.23 33.43
CA ILE A 66 -2.47 -2.41 32.23
C ILE A 66 -2.89 -0.98 32.51
N THR A 67 -1.96 -0.04 32.41
CA THR A 67 -2.22 1.38 32.63
C THR A 67 -3.27 1.91 31.66
N GLY A 68 -4.25 2.63 32.20
CA GLY A 68 -5.30 3.27 31.42
C GLY A 68 -6.50 2.40 31.08
N LEU A 69 -6.47 1.09 31.38
CA LEU A 69 -7.62 0.22 31.21
C LEU A 69 -8.34 0.00 32.54
N ALA A 70 -9.61 0.34 32.64
CA ALA A 70 -10.43 0.18 33.83
C ALA A 70 -11.20 -1.16 33.83
N ASN A 71 -11.36 -1.80 34.99
CA ASN A 71 -12.08 -3.08 35.12
C ASN A 71 -13.51 -3.02 34.57
N SER A 72 -14.18 -1.87 34.72
CA SER A 72 -15.54 -1.67 34.23
C SER A 72 -15.69 -1.77 32.70
N TRP A 73 -14.60 -1.84 31.98
CA TRP A 73 -14.61 -1.98 30.52
C TRP A 73 -14.44 -3.41 30.04
N LEU A 74 -14.08 -4.33 30.92
CA LEU A 74 -14.09 -5.74 30.58
C LEU A 74 -15.53 -6.23 30.43
N ILE A 75 -15.78 -7.00 29.40
CA ILE A 75 -17.05 -7.67 29.16
C ILE A 75 -17.11 -8.94 30.03
N ASP A 76 -18.26 -9.62 30.10
CA ASP A 76 -18.36 -10.95 30.69
C ASP A 76 -17.34 -11.90 30.03
N ASN A 77 -16.63 -12.69 30.84
CA ASN A 77 -15.57 -13.58 30.41
C ASN A 77 -16.07 -14.87 29.75
N ASN A 78 -17.36 -15.09 29.67
CA ASN A 78 -17.94 -16.22 28.95
C ASN A 78 -17.99 -15.89 27.46
N ASN A 79 -17.48 -16.79 26.65
CA ASN A 79 -17.43 -16.62 25.21
C ASN A 79 -18.03 -17.84 24.52
N TYR A 80 -19.16 -17.66 23.89
CA TYR A 80 -19.84 -18.69 23.12
C TYR A 80 -19.93 -18.25 21.66
N LYS A 81 -19.27 -19.03 20.77
CA LYS A 81 -19.27 -18.82 19.33
C LYS A 81 -20.49 -19.46 18.71
N HIS A 82 -21.17 -18.73 17.86
CA HIS A 82 -22.20 -19.22 16.97
C HIS A 82 -21.76 -19.03 15.51
N ARG A 83 -22.06 -20.00 14.66
CA ARG A 83 -21.80 -19.93 13.23
C ARG A 83 -22.87 -20.66 12.46
N ILE A 84 -23.35 -20.04 11.39
CA ILE A 84 -24.23 -20.63 10.40
C ILE A 84 -23.66 -20.35 9.01
N ASN A 85 -23.45 -21.41 8.24
CA ASN A 85 -23.14 -21.31 6.84
C ASN A 85 -24.44 -21.33 6.05
N LEU A 86 -24.69 -20.27 5.29
CA LEU A 86 -25.80 -20.19 4.34
C LEU A 86 -25.33 -20.67 2.99
N ASP A 87 -26.14 -21.47 2.35
CA ASP A 87 -25.97 -21.94 0.98
C ASP A 87 -27.31 -22.07 0.26
N GLY A 88 -27.29 -22.35 -1.05
CA GLY A 88 -28.49 -22.55 -1.85
C GLY A 88 -29.30 -21.29 -2.13
N LEU A 89 -28.71 -20.12 -1.97
CA LEU A 89 -29.29 -18.82 -2.31
C LEU A 89 -29.00 -18.45 -3.77
N ASP A 90 -29.83 -17.55 -4.31
CA ASP A 90 -29.61 -17.02 -5.67
C ASP A 90 -28.41 -16.06 -5.69
N SER A 91 -27.64 -16.07 -6.77
CA SER A 91 -26.46 -15.22 -6.96
C SER A 91 -26.81 -13.75 -7.19
N ASN A 92 -25.91 -12.85 -6.80
CA ASN A 92 -26.04 -11.40 -6.99
C ASN A 92 -27.35 -10.82 -6.41
N GLN A 93 -27.82 -11.37 -5.30
CA GLN A 93 -29.05 -10.96 -4.64
C GLN A 93 -28.79 -10.43 -3.24
N THR A 94 -29.62 -9.47 -2.82
CA THR A 94 -29.58 -8.95 -1.45
C THR A 94 -30.63 -9.66 -0.58
N TYR A 95 -30.19 -10.18 0.54
CA TYR A 95 -31.01 -10.86 1.54
C TYR A 95 -31.04 -10.06 2.84
N SER A 96 -32.19 -10.09 3.50
CA SER A 96 -32.32 -9.62 4.89
C SER A 96 -32.20 -10.80 5.84
N TYR A 97 -31.51 -10.61 6.94
CA TYR A 97 -31.40 -11.65 7.96
C TYR A 97 -31.62 -11.06 9.38
N THR A 98 -32.12 -11.92 10.25
CA THR A 98 -32.31 -11.60 11.67
C THR A 98 -31.75 -12.73 12.52
N VAL A 99 -30.86 -12.39 13.45
CA VAL A 99 -30.39 -13.30 14.49
C VAL A 99 -31.18 -13.03 15.76
N ALA A 100 -31.83 -14.05 16.31
CA ALA A 100 -32.51 -14.02 17.61
C ALA A 100 -31.67 -14.82 18.61
N GLN A 101 -31.32 -14.19 19.74
CA GLN A 101 -30.42 -14.72 20.75
C GLN A 101 -30.80 -14.32 22.16
N GLY A 102 -31.24 -15.28 23.01
CA GLY A 102 -31.53 -15.03 24.42
C GLY A 102 -32.51 -13.91 24.68
N GLY A 103 -33.49 -13.69 23.78
CA GLY A 103 -34.47 -12.61 23.83
C GLY A 103 -34.05 -11.27 23.22
N ALA A 104 -32.82 -11.16 22.72
CA ALA A 104 -32.34 -10.05 21.87
C ALA A 104 -32.46 -10.41 20.37
N THR A 105 -32.58 -9.41 19.51
CA THR A 105 -32.59 -9.58 18.06
C THR A 105 -31.62 -8.60 17.40
N PHE A 106 -30.97 -9.05 16.35
CA PHE A 106 -30.14 -8.23 15.49
C PHE A 106 -30.55 -8.45 14.03
N THR A 107 -30.73 -7.39 13.26
CA THR A 107 -31.18 -7.48 11.87
C THR A 107 -30.21 -6.70 10.98
N SER A 108 -29.85 -7.30 9.84
CA SER A 108 -29.01 -6.69 8.81
C SER A 108 -29.32 -7.29 7.44
N THR A 109 -28.46 -6.98 6.46
CA THR A 109 -28.56 -7.49 5.09
C THR A 109 -27.20 -7.97 4.63
N PHE A 110 -27.18 -8.85 3.63
CA PHE A 110 -25.97 -9.21 2.90
C PHE A 110 -26.31 -9.41 1.43
N LYS A 111 -25.26 -9.37 0.59
CA LYS A 111 -25.37 -9.65 -0.83
C LYS A 111 -24.56 -10.91 -1.15
N THR A 112 -25.14 -11.83 -1.92
CA THR A 112 -24.40 -12.97 -2.49
C THR A 112 -23.53 -12.50 -3.63
N ALA A 113 -22.38 -13.13 -3.84
CA ALA A 113 -21.50 -12.81 -4.94
C ALA A 113 -22.20 -13.02 -6.30
N PRO A 114 -21.87 -12.27 -7.33
CA PRO A 114 -22.34 -12.57 -8.69
C PRO A 114 -21.68 -13.85 -9.23
N LEU A 115 -22.19 -14.36 -10.32
CA LEU A 115 -21.48 -15.35 -11.13
C LEU A 115 -20.38 -14.67 -11.95
N ALA A 116 -19.32 -15.40 -12.27
CA ALA A 116 -18.23 -14.86 -13.10
C ALA A 116 -18.69 -14.47 -14.52
N THR A 117 -19.79 -15.05 -14.98
CA THR A 117 -20.40 -14.78 -16.30
C THR A 117 -21.53 -13.74 -16.26
N GLU A 118 -22.02 -13.36 -15.06
CA GLU A 118 -23.18 -12.49 -14.90
C GLU A 118 -22.92 -11.48 -13.78
N TRP A 119 -22.17 -10.44 -14.08
CA TRP A 119 -21.84 -9.38 -13.12
C TRP A 119 -21.91 -8.00 -13.79
N SER A 120 -22.07 -6.96 -13.00
CA SER A 120 -22.15 -5.58 -13.50
C SER A 120 -21.04 -4.69 -12.95
N SER A 121 -20.85 -4.72 -11.66
CA SER A 121 -19.78 -4.01 -10.99
C SER A 121 -19.48 -4.70 -9.66
N ILE A 122 -18.24 -4.62 -9.23
CA ILE A 122 -17.79 -5.09 -7.93
C ILE A 122 -17.00 -3.96 -7.29
N ARG A 123 -17.32 -3.65 -6.04
CA ARG A 123 -16.56 -2.72 -5.22
C ARG A 123 -16.09 -3.41 -3.97
N PHE A 124 -14.80 -3.37 -3.73
CA PHE A 124 -14.28 -3.72 -2.42
C PHE A 124 -13.40 -2.61 -1.86
N ILE A 125 -13.16 -2.68 -0.57
CA ILE A 125 -12.29 -1.74 0.13
C ILE A 125 -11.18 -2.54 0.77
N ALA A 126 -9.94 -2.07 0.61
CA ALA A 126 -8.76 -2.59 1.28
C ALA A 126 -8.30 -1.59 2.34
N MET A 127 -8.10 -2.06 3.57
CA MET A 127 -7.64 -1.28 4.70
C MET A 127 -6.93 -2.17 5.71
N SER A 128 -5.80 -1.74 6.24
CA SER A 128 -4.95 -2.49 7.16
C SER A 128 -4.57 -1.65 8.36
N ASP A 129 -3.93 -2.28 9.35
CA ASP A 129 -3.41 -1.60 10.54
C ASP A 129 -4.53 -0.84 11.26
N SER A 130 -5.57 -1.62 11.65
CA SER A 130 -6.76 -1.11 12.31
C SER A 130 -6.71 -1.24 13.85
N GLU A 131 -5.54 -1.55 14.40
CA GLU A 131 -5.31 -1.85 15.81
C GLU A 131 -5.43 -0.63 16.71
N THR A 132 -6.64 -0.12 16.86
CA THR A 132 -6.92 0.98 17.78
C THR A 132 -6.71 0.57 19.23
N GLU A 133 -6.32 1.55 20.06
CA GLU A 133 -6.13 1.34 21.50
C GLU A 133 -7.45 0.94 22.20
N PRO A 134 -7.45 -0.04 23.08
CA PRO A 134 -8.63 -0.45 23.81
C PRO A 134 -9.27 0.70 24.60
N ARG A 135 -10.57 0.55 24.86
CA ARG A 135 -11.36 1.52 25.62
C ARG A 135 -10.64 2.02 26.89
N GLY A 136 -10.50 3.33 27.04
CA GLY A 136 -9.79 3.99 28.14
C GLY A 136 -8.32 4.27 27.88
N ARG A 137 -7.78 3.77 26.79
CA ARG A 137 -6.43 4.08 26.34
C ARG A 137 -6.48 4.88 25.04
N ILE A 138 -7.30 5.92 25.03
CA ILE A 138 -7.43 6.80 23.86
C ILE A 138 -6.11 7.56 23.66
N THR A 139 -5.46 7.33 22.53
CA THR A 139 -4.14 7.85 22.20
C THR A 139 -4.19 8.66 20.92
N TYR A 140 -3.44 9.76 20.89
CA TYR A 140 -3.05 10.40 19.64
C TYR A 140 -1.79 9.70 19.16
N ARG A 141 -1.91 8.96 18.10
CA ARG A 141 -0.78 8.26 17.49
C ARG A 141 0.22 9.22 16.84
N GLU A 142 1.31 8.67 16.41
CA GLU A 142 2.30 9.40 15.67
C GLU A 142 1.71 9.94 14.37
N TRP A 143 1.81 11.22 14.18
CA TRP A 143 1.51 11.87 12.93
C TRP A 143 2.78 12.55 12.44
N GLN A 144 3.36 11.98 11.40
CA GLN A 144 4.51 12.61 10.78
C GLN A 144 4.00 13.69 9.83
N PRO A 145 4.37 14.96 10.05
CA PRO A 145 3.93 16.03 9.17
C PRO A 145 4.54 15.84 7.79
N GLY A 146 3.71 16.01 6.74
CA GLY A 146 4.10 15.97 5.35
C GLY A 146 4.82 17.24 4.87
N LEU A 147 4.91 17.40 3.57
CA LEU A 147 5.37 18.63 2.93
C LEU A 147 4.41 19.79 3.26
N LEU A 148 4.90 21.03 3.17
CA LEU A 148 4.06 22.22 3.24
C LEU A 148 3.81 22.78 1.84
N ALA A 149 2.58 23.12 1.54
CA ALA A 149 2.26 23.88 0.34
C ALA A 149 2.91 25.29 0.40
N GLU A 150 3.21 25.84 -0.75
CA GLU A 150 3.83 27.18 -0.85
C GLU A 150 2.96 28.26 -0.13
N GLY A 151 3.61 29.03 0.72
CA GLY A 151 2.93 30.03 1.52
C GLY A 151 2.10 29.52 2.70
N SER A 152 2.13 28.22 2.96
CA SER A 152 1.47 27.59 4.09
C SER A 152 2.40 27.54 5.31
N GLU A 153 1.85 27.79 6.49
CA GLU A 153 2.62 27.76 7.74
C GLU A 153 1.94 26.85 8.77
N ARG A 154 2.63 25.77 9.13
CA ARG A 154 2.19 24.87 10.20
C ARG A 154 2.26 25.61 11.54
N PRO A 155 1.30 25.45 12.47
CA PRO A 155 1.34 26.04 13.80
C PRO A 155 2.62 25.69 14.53
N SER A 156 3.11 26.61 15.38
CA SER A 156 4.30 26.36 16.19
C SER A 156 4.06 25.24 17.21
N LEU A 157 5.11 24.49 17.54
CA LEU A 157 5.10 23.41 18.53
C LEU A 157 4.80 23.89 19.95
N THR A 158 5.09 25.16 20.24
CA THR A 158 4.88 25.77 21.56
C THR A 158 4.04 27.02 21.45
N GLY A 159 3.00 27.11 22.31
CA GLY A 159 2.16 28.30 22.42
C GLY A 159 1.12 28.48 21.34
N SER A 160 1.08 27.65 20.29
CA SER A 160 -0.01 27.67 19.33
C SER A 160 -1.28 27.06 19.95
N GLN A 161 -2.44 27.51 19.48
CA GLN A 161 -3.70 26.97 19.94
C GLN A 161 -3.82 25.48 19.60
N TRP A 162 -3.34 25.05 18.43
CA TRP A 162 -3.29 23.65 18.04
C TRP A 162 -2.48 22.80 19.02
N ALA A 163 -1.24 23.20 19.31
CA ALA A 163 -0.38 22.48 20.26
C ALA A 163 -0.95 22.48 21.69
N ASN A 164 -1.67 23.53 22.10
CA ASN A 164 -2.33 23.58 23.40
C ASN A 164 -3.55 22.65 23.48
N THR A 165 -4.23 22.40 22.36
CA THR A 165 -5.42 21.57 22.32
C THR A 165 -5.07 20.09 22.13
N PHE A 166 -4.30 19.75 21.12
CA PHE A 166 -3.98 18.35 20.77
C PHE A 166 -2.65 17.88 21.36
N GLY A 167 -1.77 18.83 21.73
CA GLY A 167 -0.46 18.50 22.25
C GLY A 167 0.59 18.28 21.16
N THR A 168 1.74 17.77 21.62
CA THR A 168 2.88 17.42 20.78
C THR A 168 3.36 16.01 21.13
N SER A 169 4.00 15.33 20.19
CA SER A 169 4.68 14.05 20.38
C SER A 169 6.17 14.18 20.13
N GLY A 170 6.95 13.18 20.60
CA GLY A 170 8.40 13.23 20.49
C GLY A 170 9.06 14.23 21.43
N SER A 171 10.38 14.41 21.27
CA SER A 171 11.17 15.35 22.06
C SER A 171 12.34 15.93 21.26
N GLY A 172 12.76 17.15 21.59
CA GLY A 172 13.88 17.81 20.91
C GLY A 172 13.58 18.08 19.44
N ALA A 173 14.52 17.72 18.55
CA ALA A 173 14.38 17.92 17.10
C ALA A 173 13.34 17.00 16.45
N ALA A 174 12.95 15.93 17.14
CA ALA A 174 11.91 14.99 16.69
C ALA A 174 10.51 15.36 17.18
N GLN A 175 10.35 16.50 17.86
CA GLN A 175 9.05 16.93 18.34
C GLN A 175 8.16 17.38 17.19
N THR A 176 6.93 16.88 17.16
CA THR A 176 5.91 17.20 16.14
C THR A 176 4.60 17.59 16.81
N LEU A 177 3.70 18.24 16.07
CA LEU A 177 2.32 18.41 16.49
C LEU A 177 1.63 17.04 16.51
N ARG A 178 0.63 16.88 17.38
CA ARG A 178 -0.27 15.73 17.30
C ARG A 178 -1.37 15.98 16.29
N TYR A 179 -1.88 14.90 15.73
CA TYR A 179 -3.02 14.91 14.83
C TYR A 179 -4.30 15.35 15.56
N ALA A 180 -5.28 15.84 14.83
CA ALA A 180 -6.52 16.35 15.41
C ALA A 180 -7.45 15.26 15.98
N LEU A 181 -7.32 14.05 15.51
CA LEU A 181 -8.12 12.91 15.97
C LEU A 181 -7.26 11.91 16.75
N THR A 182 -7.86 11.25 17.74
CA THR A 182 -7.28 10.03 18.30
C THR A 182 -7.42 8.90 17.28
N GLU A 183 -6.62 7.85 17.39
CA GLU A 183 -6.74 6.67 16.53
C GLU A 183 -8.16 6.10 16.52
N THR A 184 -8.75 5.91 17.70
CA THR A 184 -10.16 5.45 17.84
C THR A 184 -11.12 6.33 17.03
N LYS A 185 -10.96 7.66 17.10
CA LYS A 185 -11.86 8.56 16.38
C LYS A 185 -11.56 8.59 14.90
N GLY A 186 -10.29 8.55 14.53
CA GLY A 186 -9.86 8.46 13.13
C GLY A 186 -10.39 7.21 12.45
N TYR A 187 -10.26 6.06 13.09
CA TYR A 187 -10.80 4.80 12.56
C TYR A 187 -12.33 4.84 12.43
N GLN A 188 -13.05 5.37 13.43
CA GLN A 188 -14.51 5.54 13.34
C GLN A 188 -14.90 6.39 12.12
N GLU A 189 -14.24 7.51 11.91
CA GLU A 189 -14.53 8.40 10.80
C GLU A 189 -14.20 7.76 9.44
N ASN A 190 -13.12 6.97 9.37
CA ASN A 190 -12.80 6.19 8.19
C ASN A 190 -13.90 5.14 7.90
N LEU A 191 -14.35 4.38 8.90
CA LEU A 191 -15.44 3.43 8.75
C LEU A 191 -16.75 4.09 8.32
N ASN A 192 -17.07 5.31 8.79
CA ASN A 192 -18.23 6.07 8.32
C ASN A 192 -18.18 6.30 6.81
N ILE A 193 -17.01 6.62 6.28
CA ILE A 193 -16.82 6.78 4.83
C ILE A 193 -16.95 5.43 4.13
N VAL A 194 -16.27 4.38 4.61
CA VAL A 194 -16.38 3.01 4.07
C VAL A 194 -17.86 2.58 3.96
N ASN A 195 -18.62 2.76 5.03
CA ASN A 195 -20.05 2.39 5.05
C ASN A 195 -20.88 3.18 4.02
N SER A 196 -20.54 4.44 3.78
CA SER A 196 -21.23 5.26 2.78
C SER A 196 -21.02 4.76 1.34
N ARG A 197 -19.94 3.99 1.10
CA ARG A 197 -19.58 3.46 -0.21
C ARG A 197 -20.29 2.15 -0.56
N ASN A 198 -20.88 1.46 0.41
CA ASN A 198 -21.55 0.17 0.26
C ASN A 198 -20.71 -0.85 -0.51
N PRO A 199 -19.52 -1.23 -0.02
CA PRO A 199 -18.70 -2.22 -0.69
C PRO A 199 -19.36 -3.60 -0.72
N ASP A 200 -18.96 -4.45 -1.64
CA ASP A 200 -19.40 -5.84 -1.69
C ASP A 200 -18.70 -6.69 -0.60
N PHE A 201 -17.43 -6.37 -0.28
CA PHE A 201 -16.65 -6.99 0.79
C PHE A 201 -15.48 -6.09 1.23
N LEU A 202 -14.85 -6.47 2.34
CA LEU A 202 -13.68 -5.77 2.88
C LEU A 202 -12.47 -6.70 2.88
N LEU A 203 -11.33 -6.22 2.39
CA LEU A 203 -10.02 -6.83 2.55
C LEU A 203 -9.30 -6.15 3.72
N MET A 204 -8.81 -6.97 4.65
CA MET A 204 -8.05 -6.47 5.79
C MET A 204 -6.73 -7.23 5.90
N PRO A 205 -5.67 -6.75 5.25
CA PRO A 205 -4.39 -7.44 5.17
C PRO A 205 -3.55 -7.36 6.45
N GLY A 206 -4.13 -7.76 7.59
CA GLY A 206 -3.43 -7.96 8.87
C GLY A 206 -3.40 -6.74 9.78
N ASP A 207 -2.83 -6.95 10.97
CA ASP A 207 -2.75 -6.01 12.08
C ASP A 207 -4.13 -5.43 12.42
N LEU A 208 -5.06 -6.36 12.72
CA LEU A 208 -6.44 -6.03 13.05
C LEU A 208 -6.57 -5.48 14.47
N VAL A 209 -5.69 -5.94 15.38
CA VAL A 209 -5.78 -5.71 16.82
C VAL A 209 -4.43 -5.35 17.42
N GLN A 210 -4.45 -4.58 18.49
CA GLN A 210 -3.26 -4.23 19.25
C GLN A 210 -2.75 -5.44 20.07
N GLY A 211 -2.28 -6.48 19.37
CA GLY A 211 -1.79 -7.73 19.90
C GLY A 211 -2.83 -8.84 19.96
N GLY A 212 -2.66 -9.87 19.16
CA GLY A 212 -3.58 -11.00 19.04
C GLY A 212 -3.84 -11.73 20.34
N GLY A 213 -2.83 -11.83 21.23
CA GLY A 213 -3.01 -12.39 22.57
C GLY A 213 -3.79 -11.52 23.55
N TYR A 214 -4.06 -10.26 23.22
CA TYR A 214 -4.68 -9.27 24.07
C TYR A 214 -6.20 -9.20 23.86
N GLN A 215 -6.99 -9.76 24.76
CA GLN A 215 -8.44 -9.84 24.59
C GLN A 215 -9.14 -8.48 24.51
N PRO A 216 -8.77 -7.45 25.30
CA PRO A 216 -9.34 -6.12 25.13
C PRO A 216 -9.10 -5.49 23.76
N GLY A 217 -8.03 -5.86 23.05
CA GLY A 217 -7.80 -5.45 21.67
C GLY A 217 -8.85 -6.03 20.72
N TRP A 218 -9.16 -7.33 20.85
CA TRP A 218 -10.24 -7.96 20.09
C TRP A 218 -11.61 -7.36 20.41
N ASP A 219 -11.88 -7.08 21.69
CA ASP A 219 -13.12 -6.41 22.09
C ASP A 219 -13.22 -5.01 21.47
N GLU A 220 -12.11 -4.29 21.32
CA GLU A 220 -12.06 -2.98 20.65
C GLU A 220 -12.27 -3.11 19.15
N PHE A 221 -11.60 -4.04 18.48
CA PHE A 221 -11.81 -4.31 17.06
C PHE A 221 -13.29 -4.55 16.75
N PHE A 222 -13.95 -5.41 17.53
CA PHE A 222 -15.37 -5.69 17.30
C PHE A 222 -16.30 -4.55 17.74
N ARG A 223 -15.90 -3.71 18.68
CA ARG A 223 -16.67 -2.49 18.97
C ARG A 223 -16.79 -1.58 17.76
N HIS A 224 -15.74 -1.50 16.97
CA HIS A 224 -15.70 -0.70 15.76
C HIS A 224 -16.40 -1.36 14.57
N ASN A 225 -16.29 -2.68 14.42
CA ASN A 225 -16.62 -3.37 13.19
C ASN A 225 -17.92 -4.20 13.26
N ALA A 226 -18.26 -4.73 14.45
CA ALA A 226 -19.46 -5.53 14.70
C ALA A 226 -19.93 -5.34 16.14
N GLY A 227 -20.14 -4.10 16.59
CA GLY A 227 -20.41 -3.81 18.00
C GLY A 227 -21.03 -2.45 18.27
N GLU A 228 -20.46 -1.76 19.26
CA GLU A 228 -21.04 -0.55 19.83
C GLU A 228 -21.00 0.66 18.88
N PHE A 229 -19.90 0.83 18.16
CA PHE A 229 -19.69 2.00 17.31
C PHE A 229 -20.25 1.82 15.92
N ASP A 230 -20.08 0.62 15.38
CA ASP A 230 -20.55 0.27 14.06
C ASP A 230 -20.78 -1.24 13.93
N SER A 231 -21.45 -1.64 12.88
CA SER A 231 -21.72 -3.02 12.52
C SER A 231 -21.57 -3.24 11.00
N GLY A 232 -20.60 -2.60 10.37
CA GLY A 232 -20.31 -2.72 8.93
C GLY A 232 -20.08 -4.17 8.50
N LEU A 233 -19.38 -4.96 9.33
CA LEU A 233 -19.15 -6.38 9.05
C LEU A 233 -20.44 -7.22 9.07
N SER A 234 -21.56 -6.70 9.56
CA SER A 234 -22.84 -7.37 9.43
C SER A 234 -23.43 -7.30 8.01
N LYS A 235 -22.90 -6.43 7.17
CA LYS A 235 -23.34 -6.21 5.77
C LYS A 235 -22.29 -6.64 4.77
N TYR A 236 -21.02 -6.39 5.08
CA TYR A 236 -19.89 -6.58 4.19
C TYR A 236 -19.02 -7.71 4.74
N PRO A 237 -18.90 -8.85 4.02
CA PRO A 237 -18.03 -9.92 4.44
C PRO A 237 -16.59 -9.44 4.59
N ILE A 238 -15.93 -9.85 5.67
CA ILE A 238 -14.51 -9.59 5.90
C ILE A 238 -13.68 -10.74 5.33
N LEU A 239 -12.57 -10.37 4.67
CA LEU A 239 -11.51 -11.26 4.24
C LEU A 239 -10.20 -10.80 4.93
N PRO A 240 -9.90 -11.31 6.13
CA PRO A 240 -8.74 -10.88 6.90
C PRO A 240 -7.50 -11.69 6.57
N ALA A 241 -6.32 -11.10 6.69
CA ALA A 241 -5.04 -11.81 6.75
C ALA A 241 -4.45 -11.75 8.16
N LEU A 242 -3.46 -12.61 8.42
CA LEU A 242 -2.64 -12.56 9.63
C LEU A 242 -1.55 -11.50 9.48
N GLY A 243 -1.43 -10.60 10.45
CA GLY A 243 -0.32 -9.70 10.59
C GLY A 243 0.68 -10.12 11.67
N ASN A 244 1.72 -9.33 11.90
CA ASN A 244 2.66 -9.59 12.99
C ASN A 244 2.03 -9.34 14.36
N TRP A 245 1.09 -8.42 14.48
CA TRP A 245 0.38 -8.16 15.72
C TRP A 245 -0.55 -9.31 16.13
N GLU A 246 -1.10 -10.09 15.20
CA GLU A 246 -1.82 -11.32 15.53
C GLU A 246 -0.91 -12.39 16.18
N ASN A 247 0.39 -12.29 15.96
CA ASN A 247 1.42 -13.14 16.61
C ASN A 247 1.99 -12.50 17.89
N PHE A 248 1.45 -11.37 18.35
CA PHE A 248 1.96 -10.63 19.48
C PHE A 248 1.01 -10.72 20.67
N GLY A 249 1.54 -11.07 21.83
CA GLY A 249 0.77 -11.12 23.08
C GLY A 249 0.47 -9.73 23.67
N ALA A 250 0.99 -8.68 23.04
CA ALA A 250 0.92 -7.30 23.52
C ALA A 250 1.31 -7.18 25.00
N LEU A 251 0.45 -6.60 25.79
CA LEU A 251 0.67 -6.43 27.22
C LEU A 251 0.70 -7.74 28.01
N ASN A 252 0.38 -8.87 27.39
CA ASN A 252 0.32 -10.21 27.98
C ASN A 252 1.52 -11.10 27.59
N GLY A 253 2.66 -10.53 27.30
CA GLY A 253 3.87 -11.31 27.06
C GLY A 253 4.67 -10.95 25.81
N GLY A 254 4.14 -10.09 24.95
CA GLY A 254 4.80 -9.77 23.68
C GLY A 254 5.01 -11.02 22.84
N TYR A 255 6.22 -11.22 22.34
CA TYR A 255 6.63 -12.45 21.68
C TYR A 255 7.18 -13.52 22.66
N GLY A 256 7.00 -13.33 23.94
CA GLY A 256 7.40 -14.24 25.01
C GLY A 256 6.24 -14.99 25.63
N THR A 257 6.51 -15.57 26.81
CA THR A 257 5.50 -16.24 27.63
C THR A 257 4.95 -15.29 28.67
N ASP A 258 3.62 -15.22 28.79
CA ASP A 258 2.95 -14.38 29.78
C ASP A 258 2.98 -14.98 31.20
N ALA A 259 2.43 -14.24 32.19
CA ALA A 259 2.36 -14.69 33.57
C ALA A 259 1.48 -15.94 33.80
N ASP A 260 0.58 -16.25 32.89
CA ASP A 260 -0.28 -17.43 32.89
C ASP A 260 0.37 -18.63 32.17
N GLY A 261 1.62 -18.47 31.69
CA GLY A 261 2.39 -19.51 31.02
C GLY A 261 2.01 -19.71 29.54
N ARG A 262 1.30 -18.76 28.93
CA ARG A 262 0.91 -18.82 27.51
C ARG A 262 1.93 -18.13 26.64
N PHE A 263 2.29 -18.77 25.52
CA PHE A 263 3.21 -18.19 24.56
C PHE A 263 2.46 -17.23 23.62
N GLY A 264 2.84 -15.94 23.62
CA GLY A 264 2.15 -14.88 22.94
C GLY A 264 1.83 -15.16 21.47
N PRO A 265 2.80 -15.58 20.65
CA PRO A 265 2.56 -15.87 19.23
C PRO A 265 1.47 -16.91 19.00
N LYS A 266 1.56 -18.05 19.70
CA LYS A 266 0.54 -19.10 19.57
C LYS A 266 -0.81 -18.66 20.10
N PHE A 267 -0.83 -18.03 21.26
CA PHE A 267 -2.06 -17.61 21.92
C PHE A 267 -2.80 -16.53 21.11
N GLY A 268 -2.07 -15.64 20.45
CA GLY A 268 -2.64 -14.64 19.54
C GLY A 268 -3.30 -15.28 18.31
N ARG A 269 -2.56 -16.18 17.65
CA ARG A 269 -3.09 -16.92 16.49
C ARG A 269 -4.30 -17.78 16.85
N ASP A 270 -4.28 -18.45 18.00
CA ASP A 270 -5.44 -19.23 18.46
C ASP A 270 -6.71 -18.38 18.59
N LYS A 271 -6.59 -17.12 19.04
CA LYS A 271 -7.71 -16.18 19.07
C LYS A 271 -8.17 -15.79 17.68
N TYR A 272 -7.24 -15.45 16.79
CA TYR A 272 -7.55 -15.15 15.39
C TYR A 272 -8.36 -16.28 14.75
N HIS A 273 -7.91 -17.54 14.90
CA HIS A 273 -8.59 -18.71 14.34
C HIS A 273 -9.97 -18.98 14.99
N VAL A 274 -10.22 -18.49 16.19
CA VAL A 274 -11.58 -18.56 16.76
C VAL A 274 -12.50 -17.52 16.13
N TYR A 275 -12.01 -16.33 15.87
CA TYR A 275 -12.83 -15.28 15.27
C TYR A 275 -13.06 -15.49 13.77
N PHE A 276 -12.07 -15.98 13.06
CA PHE A 276 -12.12 -16.09 11.60
C PHE A 276 -12.01 -17.54 11.13
N ASP A 277 -13.03 -17.97 10.41
CA ASP A 277 -13.10 -19.28 9.78
C ASP A 277 -13.00 -19.09 8.26
N SER A 278 -11.84 -19.31 7.68
CA SER A 278 -11.61 -19.11 6.25
C SER A 278 -12.03 -20.33 5.42
N PRO A 279 -12.15 -20.20 4.10
CA PRO A 279 -12.34 -21.35 3.22
C PRO A 279 -11.22 -22.37 3.36
N GLU A 280 -11.56 -23.65 3.13
CA GLU A 280 -10.59 -24.73 3.17
C GLU A 280 -9.50 -24.53 2.12
N ASN A 281 -8.24 -24.67 2.51
CA ASN A 281 -7.07 -24.61 1.63
C ASN A 281 -6.44 -25.96 1.29
N GLY A 282 -7.06 -27.06 1.74
CA GLY A 282 -6.55 -28.40 1.53
C GLY A 282 -5.41 -28.81 2.48
N THR A 283 -5.00 -27.94 3.40
CA THR A 283 -3.96 -28.18 4.39
C THR A 283 -4.53 -28.03 5.81
N PRO A 284 -4.99 -29.11 6.45
CA PRO A 284 -5.71 -29.02 7.74
C PRO A 284 -4.93 -28.34 8.86
N THR A 285 -3.59 -28.46 8.86
CA THR A 285 -2.71 -27.82 9.85
C THR A 285 -2.55 -26.33 9.64
N HIS A 286 -2.76 -25.84 8.42
CA HIS A 286 -2.68 -24.42 8.03
C HIS A 286 -4.05 -23.84 7.70
N ARG A 287 -5.11 -24.49 8.16
CA ARG A 287 -6.45 -23.96 8.01
C ARG A 287 -6.52 -22.56 8.60
N ASP A 288 -7.26 -21.69 7.94
CA ASP A 288 -7.47 -20.29 8.32
C ASP A 288 -6.23 -19.37 8.25
N ASN A 289 -5.07 -19.86 7.81
CA ASN A 289 -3.86 -19.06 7.62
C ASN A 289 -3.80 -18.40 6.24
N TYR A 290 -4.05 -19.20 5.19
CA TYR A 290 -4.12 -18.74 3.81
C TYR A 290 -5.30 -19.40 3.11
N TYR A 291 -5.92 -18.69 2.19
CA TYR A 291 -7.15 -19.15 1.56
C TYR A 291 -7.46 -18.38 0.27
N ARG A 292 -8.42 -18.89 -0.51
CA ARG A 292 -8.95 -18.28 -1.72
C ARG A 292 -10.43 -17.99 -1.57
N VAL A 293 -10.84 -16.82 -2.06
CA VAL A 293 -12.24 -16.45 -2.25
C VAL A 293 -12.44 -16.00 -3.69
N ASP A 294 -13.45 -16.58 -4.36
CA ASP A 294 -13.89 -16.11 -5.67
C ASP A 294 -15.18 -15.30 -5.52
N TYR A 295 -15.14 -14.05 -5.95
CA TYR A 295 -16.29 -13.15 -5.93
C TYR A 295 -16.61 -12.72 -7.38
N GLY A 296 -17.47 -13.49 -8.07
CA GLY A 296 -17.72 -13.30 -9.49
C GLY A 296 -16.47 -13.56 -10.34
N PRO A 297 -16.04 -12.59 -11.16
CA PRO A 297 -14.82 -12.71 -11.97
C PRO A 297 -13.53 -12.42 -11.17
N VAL A 298 -13.63 -12.13 -9.88
CA VAL A 298 -12.50 -11.71 -9.05
C VAL A 298 -12.06 -12.87 -8.16
N THR A 299 -10.78 -13.20 -8.19
CA THR A 299 -10.12 -14.09 -7.24
C THR A 299 -9.29 -13.29 -6.25
N ILE A 300 -9.51 -13.51 -4.96
CA ILE A 300 -8.69 -13.00 -3.87
C ILE A 300 -7.91 -14.16 -3.24
N LEU A 301 -6.59 -14.08 -3.27
CA LEU A 301 -5.72 -14.97 -2.50
C LEU A 301 -5.23 -14.23 -1.26
N THR A 302 -5.53 -14.78 -0.10
CA THR A 302 -4.98 -14.32 1.19
C THR A 302 -3.86 -15.23 1.61
N LEU A 303 -2.69 -14.68 1.96
CA LEU A 303 -1.51 -15.43 2.34
C LEU A 303 -1.12 -15.14 3.80
N ASP A 304 -0.52 -16.11 4.46
CA ASP A 304 0.16 -15.92 5.74
C ASP A 304 1.60 -15.49 5.48
N SER A 305 1.86 -14.21 5.67
CA SER A 305 3.19 -13.61 5.54
C SER A 305 3.90 -13.42 6.86
N SER A 306 3.29 -13.85 7.97
CA SER A 306 3.81 -13.57 9.31
C SER A 306 4.91 -14.53 9.78
N ASN A 307 5.26 -15.52 8.97
CA ASN A 307 6.25 -16.53 9.34
C ASN A 307 7.23 -16.79 8.20
N GLY A 308 7.48 -17.70 7.57
CA GLY A 308 8.52 -18.12 6.69
C GLY A 308 9.24 -19.30 7.34
N GLU A 309 10.51 -19.15 7.62
CA GLU A 309 11.30 -20.07 8.44
C GLU A 309 11.62 -19.40 9.79
N PRO A 310 10.68 -19.34 10.74
CA PRO A 310 10.82 -18.50 11.95
C PRO A 310 11.93 -18.93 12.92
N ASP A 311 12.70 -19.92 12.58
CA ASP A 311 13.91 -20.36 13.28
C ASP A 311 15.21 -19.84 12.63
N ASP A 312 15.12 -19.09 11.53
CA ASP A 312 16.27 -18.45 10.90
C ASP A 312 16.72 -17.22 11.71
N ARG A 313 17.01 -17.45 12.98
CA ARG A 313 17.55 -16.42 13.85
C ARG A 313 18.91 -15.99 13.35
N ARG A 314 18.99 -14.76 13.00
CA ARG A 314 20.24 -14.16 12.60
C ARG A 314 21.05 -13.68 13.79
N SER A 315 21.77 -14.62 14.40
CA SER A 315 22.84 -14.26 15.35
C SER A 315 23.85 -13.27 14.75
N ASN A 316 23.89 -13.18 13.43
CA ASN A 316 24.75 -12.28 12.66
C ASN A 316 24.15 -10.88 12.45
N TYR A 317 22.91 -10.65 12.82
CA TYR A 317 22.29 -9.33 12.74
C TYR A 317 22.88 -8.33 13.75
N GLY A 318 23.87 -8.77 14.52
CA GLY A 318 24.64 -7.88 15.41
C GLY A 318 23.84 -7.24 16.52
N GLY A 319 22.64 -7.71 16.81
CA GLY A 319 21.72 -7.12 17.77
C GLY A 319 20.93 -5.95 17.17
N SER A 320 19.93 -5.48 17.89
CA SER A 320 19.13 -4.31 17.51
C SER A 320 20.02 -3.13 17.16
N GLY A 321 19.93 -2.64 15.93
CA GLY A 321 20.62 -1.43 15.48
C GLY A 321 21.72 -1.65 14.45
N GLN A 322 21.90 -2.84 13.90
CA GLN A 322 22.77 -3.00 12.75
C GLN A 322 22.03 -2.47 11.52
N PRO A 323 22.69 -1.66 10.68
CA PRO A 323 22.10 -1.21 9.45
C PRO A 323 21.82 -2.42 8.52
N PRO A 324 20.83 -2.35 7.66
CA PRO A 324 20.63 -3.34 6.62
C PRO A 324 21.91 -3.57 5.84
N LYS A 325 22.15 -4.80 5.43
CA LYS A 325 23.31 -5.12 4.61
C LYS A 325 23.04 -4.60 3.19
N VAL A 326 23.71 -3.54 2.84
CA VAL A 326 23.68 -3.00 1.47
C VAL A 326 24.92 -3.47 0.75
N THR A 327 24.78 -4.42 -0.18
CA THR A 327 25.89 -4.97 -0.97
C THR A 327 25.53 -4.96 -2.45
N GLY A 328 25.73 -3.83 -3.10
CA GLY A 328 25.38 -3.64 -4.51
C GLY A 328 23.94 -3.12 -4.68
N THR A 329 23.51 -3.00 -5.91
CA THR A 329 22.19 -2.48 -6.33
C THR A 329 21.31 -3.57 -6.90
N THR A 330 21.85 -4.75 -7.19
CA THR A 330 21.09 -5.86 -7.74
C THR A 330 20.21 -6.51 -6.68
N PHE A 331 19.03 -6.93 -7.09
CA PHE A 331 18.13 -7.75 -6.32
C PHE A 331 18.84 -9.03 -5.87
N THR A 332 18.98 -9.24 -4.58
CA THR A 332 19.63 -10.43 -4.01
C THR A 332 18.57 -11.32 -3.35
N ASP A 333 18.97 -12.49 -2.90
CA ASP A 333 18.11 -13.39 -2.13
C ASP A 333 17.44 -12.61 -0.99
N PRO A 334 16.11 -12.46 -1.00
CA PRO A 334 15.39 -11.57 -0.09
C PRO A 334 15.29 -12.09 1.34
N GLY A 335 15.97 -13.15 1.70
CA GLY A 335 15.88 -13.79 2.99
C GLY A 335 14.74 -14.80 3.05
N LYS A 336 14.41 -15.29 4.27
CA LYS A 336 13.51 -16.42 4.44
C LYS A 336 12.41 -16.21 5.47
N ASP A 337 12.54 -15.21 6.33
CA ASP A 337 11.71 -15.04 7.51
C ASP A 337 11.34 -13.60 7.75
N THR A 338 10.09 -13.35 8.09
CA THR A 338 9.60 -12.05 8.58
C THR A 338 9.63 -11.97 10.12
N GLN A 339 9.88 -13.08 10.81
CA GLN A 339 9.87 -13.18 12.27
C GLN A 339 11.20 -13.69 12.83
N ASP A 340 11.95 -12.80 13.45
CA ASP A 340 13.17 -13.16 14.23
C ASP A 340 12.96 -13.16 15.75
N ASN A 341 11.73 -12.93 16.22
CA ASN A 341 11.40 -12.77 17.63
C ASN A 341 11.16 -14.09 18.35
N TYR A 342 10.89 -15.16 17.61
CA TYR A 342 10.75 -16.51 18.14
C TYR A 342 11.16 -17.54 17.09
N THR A 343 11.42 -18.77 17.52
CA THR A 343 11.78 -19.87 16.62
C THR A 343 10.60 -20.81 16.42
N ARG A 344 10.60 -21.55 15.30
CA ARG A 344 9.66 -22.65 15.06
C ARG A 344 9.66 -23.63 16.24
N GLN A 345 10.84 -24.01 16.76
CA GLN A 345 10.95 -24.89 17.90
C GLN A 345 10.30 -24.35 19.17
N GLN A 346 10.42 -23.03 19.42
CA GLN A 346 9.68 -22.39 20.52
C GLN A 346 8.17 -22.51 20.33
N TYR A 347 7.67 -22.18 19.16
CA TYR A 347 6.25 -22.25 18.84
C TYR A 347 5.69 -23.67 19.01
N GLU A 348 6.37 -24.66 18.45
CA GLU A 348 6.01 -26.08 18.55
C GLU A 348 6.05 -26.59 19.99
N SER A 349 6.98 -26.12 20.83
CA SER A 349 7.07 -26.50 22.25
C SER A 349 5.84 -26.10 23.07
N PHE A 350 5.07 -25.10 22.59
CA PHE A 350 3.79 -24.70 23.13
C PHE A 350 2.59 -25.33 22.40
N GLY A 351 2.84 -26.33 21.55
CA GLY A 351 1.81 -27.09 20.83
C GLY A 351 1.31 -26.43 19.56
N GLY A 352 2.02 -25.42 19.04
CA GLY A 352 1.72 -24.82 17.77
C GLY A 352 2.08 -25.73 16.59
N THR A 353 1.23 -25.82 15.59
CA THR A 353 1.43 -26.68 14.41
C THR A 353 1.07 -25.97 13.10
N ASP A 354 0.66 -24.69 13.16
CA ASP A 354 0.02 -23.98 12.07
C ASP A 354 0.92 -22.90 11.43
N LEU A 355 2.23 -22.89 11.73
CA LEU A 355 3.14 -21.94 11.07
C LEU A 355 3.28 -22.30 9.58
N ALA A 356 2.70 -21.46 8.74
CA ALA A 356 2.73 -21.62 7.29
C ALA A 356 3.99 -20.96 6.72
N ASP A 357 4.94 -21.78 6.30
CA ASP A 357 6.11 -21.33 5.56
C ASP A 357 5.70 -20.82 4.18
N PHE A 358 6.17 -19.63 3.80
CA PHE A 358 5.90 -19.00 2.49
C PHE A 358 7.06 -19.14 1.50
N ASN A 359 8.18 -19.76 1.87
CA ASN A 359 9.35 -19.86 1.02
C ASN A 359 9.13 -20.79 -0.19
N PRO A 360 9.90 -20.65 -1.27
CA PRO A 360 9.82 -21.50 -2.45
C PRO A 360 9.85 -22.99 -2.12
N GLY A 361 8.89 -23.73 -2.63
CA GLY A 361 8.74 -25.17 -2.41
C GLY A 361 8.00 -25.56 -1.12
N SER A 362 7.62 -24.60 -0.28
CA SER A 362 6.74 -24.86 0.87
C SER A 362 5.33 -25.24 0.45
N THR A 363 4.52 -25.71 1.41
CA THR A 363 3.13 -26.07 1.15
C THR A 363 2.32 -24.85 0.70
N GLN A 364 2.50 -23.70 1.35
CA GLN A 364 1.82 -22.46 0.98
C GLN A 364 2.27 -21.98 -0.42
N TRP A 365 3.57 -21.96 -0.70
CA TRP A 365 4.10 -21.59 -2.01
C TRP A 365 3.48 -22.39 -3.16
N ASN A 366 3.51 -23.73 -3.03
CA ASN A 366 2.95 -24.62 -4.06
C ASN A 366 1.44 -24.48 -4.20
N TRP A 367 0.75 -24.20 -3.08
CA TRP A 367 -0.68 -23.91 -3.10
C TRP A 367 -0.97 -22.60 -3.84
N VAL A 368 -0.22 -21.53 -3.57
CA VAL A 368 -0.36 -20.25 -4.25
C VAL A 368 -0.20 -20.41 -5.75
N GLU A 369 0.87 -21.08 -6.19
CA GLU A 369 1.11 -21.32 -7.62
C GLU A 369 -0.05 -22.07 -8.28
N ALA A 370 -0.56 -23.11 -7.63
CA ALA A 370 -1.70 -23.87 -8.14
C ALA A 370 -2.99 -23.02 -8.22
N GLN A 371 -3.24 -22.14 -7.23
CA GLN A 371 -4.42 -21.26 -7.25
C GLN A 371 -4.30 -20.18 -8.31
N LEU A 372 -3.11 -19.59 -8.48
CA LEU A 372 -2.87 -18.60 -9.52
C LEU A 372 -3.04 -19.22 -10.92
N GLN A 373 -2.50 -20.42 -11.13
CA GLN A 373 -2.65 -21.14 -12.37
C GLN A 373 -4.14 -21.42 -12.70
N ASP A 374 -4.90 -21.89 -11.71
CA ASP A 374 -6.33 -22.16 -11.89
C ASP A 374 -7.12 -20.86 -12.17
N ALA A 375 -6.89 -19.82 -11.37
CA ALA A 375 -7.55 -18.53 -11.56
C ALA A 375 -7.27 -17.95 -12.96
N ARG A 376 -6.02 -18.02 -13.41
CA ARG A 376 -5.62 -17.58 -14.74
C ARG A 376 -6.30 -18.39 -15.85
N ALA A 377 -6.34 -19.70 -15.70
CA ALA A 377 -6.98 -20.57 -16.67
C ALA A 377 -8.50 -20.33 -16.79
N ASN A 378 -9.12 -19.81 -15.73
CA ASN A 378 -10.54 -19.44 -15.69
C ASN A 378 -10.80 -17.97 -16.03
N GLY A 379 -9.80 -17.20 -16.47
CA GLY A 379 -9.93 -15.78 -16.84
C GLY A 379 -10.31 -14.86 -15.67
N GLN A 380 -9.94 -15.24 -14.45
CA GLN A 380 -10.21 -14.45 -13.25
C GLN A 380 -9.29 -13.23 -13.16
N ILE A 381 -9.79 -12.15 -12.58
CA ILE A 381 -9.03 -10.97 -12.18
C ILE A 381 -8.44 -11.28 -10.80
N ILE A 382 -7.12 -11.33 -10.70
CA ILE A 382 -6.43 -11.87 -9.53
C ILE A 382 -5.90 -10.74 -8.65
N PHE A 383 -6.27 -10.78 -7.38
CA PHE A 383 -5.67 -9.96 -6.31
C PHE A 383 -5.06 -10.88 -5.27
N VAL A 384 -3.98 -10.42 -4.67
CA VAL A 384 -3.33 -11.09 -3.55
C VAL A 384 -3.30 -10.14 -2.36
N GLN A 385 -3.53 -10.64 -1.14
CA GLN A 385 -3.30 -9.87 0.07
C GLN A 385 -2.47 -10.64 1.07
N PHE A 386 -1.62 -9.92 1.77
CA PHE A 386 -0.88 -10.36 2.95
C PHE A 386 -0.32 -9.14 3.68
N HIS A 387 0.08 -9.30 4.94
CA HIS A 387 0.38 -8.15 5.76
C HIS A 387 1.71 -7.45 5.44
N HIS A 388 2.84 -8.19 5.45
CA HIS A 388 4.17 -7.60 5.34
C HIS A 388 4.47 -7.11 3.92
N VAL A 389 4.40 -5.80 3.72
CA VAL A 389 4.64 -5.18 2.40
C VAL A 389 6.05 -5.43 1.87
N PRO A 390 6.21 -5.99 0.66
CA PRO A 390 7.54 -6.33 0.12
C PRO A 390 8.36 -5.11 -0.30
N TYR A 391 7.70 -4.10 -0.79
CA TYR A 391 8.29 -2.87 -1.33
C TYR A 391 7.70 -1.69 -0.58
N SER A 392 8.48 -1.06 0.30
CA SER A 392 8.01 0.06 1.10
C SER A 392 9.12 1.09 1.32
N SER A 393 8.73 2.35 1.23
CA SER A 393 9.52 3.51 1.63
C SER A 393 9.37 3.83 3.12
N GLY A 394 8.46 3.13 3.82
CA GLY A 394 8.07 3.39 5.21
C GLY A 394 9.01 2.81 6.25
N GLU A 395 8.54 2.74 7.51
CA GLU A 395 9.33 2.33 8.66
C GLU A 395 9.92 0.93 8.51
N HIS A 396 9.17 -0.01 7.93
CA HIS A 396 9.60 -1.39 7.68
C HIS A 396 10.24 -1.60 6.30
N GLY A 397 10.42 -0.51 5.53
CA GLY A 397 11.12 -0.53 4.26
C GLY A 397 12.58 -0.95 4.40
N GLN A 398 13.05 -1.78 3.48
CA GLN A 398 14.42 -2.29 3.44
C GLN A 398 15.01 -2.07 2.04
N PRO A 399 16.33 -1.89 1.94
CA PRO A 399 17.01 -1.76 0.65
C PRO A 399 16.65 -2.90 -0.31
N MET A 400 16.67 -2.64 -1.60
CA MET A 400 16.36 -3.64 -2.62
C MET A 400 17.28 -4.87 -2.57
N ASN A 401 18.55 -4.66 -2.23
CA ASN A 401 19.55 -5.70 -2.09
C ASN A 401 19.67 -6.27 -0.67
N HIS A 402 18.69 -6.07 0.17
CA HIS A 402 18.67 -6.62 1.51
C HIS A 402 18.41 -8.12 1.46
N ASP A 403 19.40 -8.91 1.85
CA ASP A 403 19.40 -10.37 1.76
C ASP A 403 19.21 -11.08 3.13
N LEU A 404 18.83 -10.33 4.16
CA LEU A 404 18.67 -10.86 5.49
C LEU A 404 17.22 -10.72 5.95
N SER A 405 16.74 -11.71 6.73
CA SER A 405 15.55 -11.54 7.53
C SER A 405 15.72 -10.35 8.48
N THR A 406 14.70 -9.53 8.62
CA THR A 406 14.77 -8.29 9.39
C THR A 406 13.97 -8.35 10.66
N GLY A 407 13.32 -9.49 10.91
CA GLY A 407 12.35 -9.58 11.98
C GLY A 407 11.28 -8.50 11.85
N GLN A 408 10.46 -8.60 10.89
CA GLN A 408 9.28 -7.77 10.54
C GLN A 408 9.34 -7.06 9.18
N GLY A 409 10.40 -7.20 8.39
CA GLY A 409 10.41 -6.65 7.03
C GLY A 409 9.73 -7.57 6.02
N GLY A 410 9.02 -7.00 5.05
CA GLY A 410 8.34 -7.74 3.98
C GLY A 410 9.26 -8.23 2.85
N THR A 411 10.55 -7.93 2.92
CA THR A 411 11.55 -8.29 1.90
C THR A 411 11.50 -9.76 1.47
N PRO A 412 11.34 -10.75 2.34
CA PRO A 412 11.27 -12.15 1.93
C PRO A 412 10.14 -12.47 0.97
N LEU A 413 9.07 -11.68 0.96
CA LEU A 413 7.92 -11.90 0.08
C LEU A 413 8.17 -11.45 -1.36
N ARG A 414 9.27 -10.76 -1.63
CA ARG A 414 9.72 -10.40 -2.99
C ARG A 414 9.96 -11.64 -3.87
N GLN A 415 10.16 -12.80 -3.25
CA GLN A 415 10.28 -14.09 -3.94
C GLN A 415 9.05 -14.42 -4.80
N TYR A 416 7.87 -13.92 -4.44
CA TYR A 416 6.64 -14.15 -5.19
C TYR A 416 6.52 -13.32 -6.48
N GLN A 417 7.37 -12.30 -6.67
CA GLN A 417 7.23 -11.34 -7.77
C GLN A 417 7.13 -12.03 -9.14
N GLY A 418 8.08 -12.87 -9.48
CA GLY A 418 8.08 -13.55 -10.78
C GLY A 418 6.87 -14.49 -10.98
N MET A 419 6.36 -15.07 -9.91
CA MET A 419 5.14 -15.87 -9.95
C MET A 419 3.91 -14.97 -10.19
N PHE A 420 3.81 -13.84 -9.48
CA PHE A 420 2.69 -12.92 -9.62
C PHE A 420 2.63 -12.29 -11.03
N GLU A 421 3.77 -11.91 -11.59
CA GLU A 421 3.85 -11.46 -12.99
C GLU A 421 3.42 -12.55 -13.97
N THR A 422 3.96 -13.76 -13.82
CA THR A 422 3.65 -14.89 -14.72
C THR A 422 2.15 -15.17 -14.81
N TYR A 423 1.44 -15.04 -13.69
CA TYR A 423 0.01 -15.32 -13.65
C TYR A 423 -0.88 -14.07 -13.72
N GLY A 424 -0.31 -12.90 -13.91
CA GLY A 424 -1.04 -11.64 -14.14
C GLY A 424 -1.82 -11.16 -12.91
N VAL A 425 -1.20 -11.17 -11.73
CA VAL A 425 -1.77 -10.57 -10.53
C VAL A 425 -1.93 -9.06 -10.74
N ALA A 426 -3.16 -8.57 -10.62
CA ALA A 426 -3.48 -7.16 -10.83
C ALA A 426 -2.88 -6.26 -9.74
N ALA A 427 -3.04 -6.65 -8.49
CA ALA A 427 -2.45 -5.94 -7.38
C ALA A 427 -2.23 -6.85 -6.16
N VAL A 428 -1.21 -6.49 -5.38
CA VAL A 428 -0.94 -6.99 -4.04
C VAL A 428 -1.30 -5.91 -3.03
N LEU A 429 -2.10 -6.27 -2.02
CA LEU A 429 -2.60 -5.36 -1.00
C LEU A 429 -1.99 -5.76 0.34
N SER A 430 -1.29 -4.84 0.98
CA SER A 430 -0.52 -5.06 2.21
C SER A 430 -0.68 -3.89 3.17
N GLY A 431 -0.19 -4.04 4.39
CA GLY A 431 -0.08 -2.99 5.40
C GLY A 431 1.32 -2.92 6.00
N HIS A 432 1.40 -2.85 7.35
CA HIS A 432 2.61 -3.00 8.13
C HIS A 432 3.49 -1.76 8.26
N SER A 433 3.66 -0.95 7.23
CA SER A 433 4.47 0.28 7.33
C SER A 433 3.70 1.51 7.81
N GLU A 434 2.41 1.35 8.10
CA GLU A 434 1.50 2.41 8.59
C GLU A 434 1.58 3.68 7.72
N MET A 435 1.63 3.48 6.42
CA MET A 435 1.63 4.54 5.42
C MET A 435 0.72 4.19 4.25
N PHE A 436 0.54 5.13 3.34
CA PHE A 436 -0.14 4.86 2.09
C PHE A 436 0.84 5.04 0.94
N GLU A 437 1.15 3.95 0.26
CA GLU A 437 2.13 3.92 -0.82
C GLU A 437 1.65 3.02 -1.94
N ARG A 438 2.01 3.37 -3.19
CA ARG A 438 1.86 2.51 -4.35
C ARG A 438 3.19 2.29 -5.04
N SER A 439 3.52 1.05 -5.30
CA SER A 439 4.68 0.62 -6.06
C SER A 439 4.25 -0.16 -7.29
N PHE A 440 5.07 -0.12 -8.34
CA PHE A 440 4.88 -0.95 -9.52
C PHE A 440 6.18 -1.68 -9.82
N VAL A 441 6.12 -2.99 -9.89
CA VAL A 441 7.29 -3.85 -10.11
C VAL A 441 7.06 -4.66 -11.37
N ASP A 442 7.94 -4.51 -12.31
CA ASP A 442 7.94 -5.17 -13.60
C ASP A 442 9.35 -5.71 -13.86
N GLN A 443 9.60 -6.94 -13.42
CA GLN A 443 10.92 -7.57 -13.54
C GLN A 443 11.27 -7.94 -14.99
N ASN A 444 10.26 -8.17 -15.81
CA ASN A 444 10.43 -8.56 -17.20
C ASN A 444 10.65 -7.36 -18.12
N ALA A 445 10.35 -6.16 -17.63
CA ALA A 445 10.31 -4.91 -18.39
C ALA A 445 9.38 -5.00 -19.64
N ASP A 446 8.29 -5.78 -19.53
CA ASP A 446 7.33 -5.99 -20.62
C ASP A 446 6.05 -5.15 -20.47
N GLY A 447 5.99 -4.30 -19.42
CA GLY A 447 4.85 -3.44 -19.10
C GLY A 447 3.69 -4.15 -18.38
N THR A 448 3.83 -5.43 -18.06
CA THR A 448 2.78 -6.23 -17.39
C THR A 448 3.08 -6.54 -15.92
N GLY A 449 3.85 -5.71 -15.25
CA GLY A 449 4.27 -5.87 -13.87
C GLY A 449 3.11 -5.83 -12.85
N VAL A 450 3.44 -6.02 -11.59
CA VAL A 450 2.51 -6.10 -10.47
C VAL A 450 2.47 -4.80 -9.69
N THR A 451 1.28 -4.32 -9.37
CA THR A 451 1.08 -3.16 -8.49
C THR A 451 1.00 -3.61 -7.03
N TYR A 452 1.74 -2.94 -6.17
CA TYR A 452 1.72 -3.15 -4.72
C TYR A 452 1.16 -1.91 -4.03
N TYR A 453 0.21 -2.12 -3.13
CA TYR A 453 -0.29 -1.07 -2.24
C TYR A 453 0.03 -1.42 -0.79
N ASP A 454 0.63 -0.47 -0.08
CA ASP A 454 0.59 -0.40 1.37
C ASP A 454 -0.64 0.45 1.74
N VAL A 455 -1.59 -0.16 2.46
CA VAL A 455 -2.85 0.46 2.87
C VAL A 455 -2.96 0.57 4.40
N GLY A 456 -1.83 0.62 5.08
CA GLY A 456 -1.69 0.58 6.54
C GLY A 456 -2.06 1.88 7.26
N VAL A 457 -3.07 2.61 6.81
CA VAL A 457 -3.46 3.91 7.38
C VAL A 457 -4.89 3.91 7.92
N SER A 458 -5.46 2.75 8.25
CA SER A 458 -6.87 2.72 8.59
C SER A 458 -7.18 3.13 10.02
N GLY A 459 -6.34 2.83 10.99
CA GLY A 459 -6.67 3.05 12.40
C GLY A 459 -5.51 3.27 13.36
N ASP A 460 -4.29 2.80 13.08
CA ASP A 460 -3.12 2.98 13.93
C ASP A 460 -2.33 4.27 13.57
N GLY A 461 -1.04 4.17 13.35
CA GLY A 461 -0.17 5.31 13.05
C GLY A 461 -0.45 5.97 11.70
N LEU A 462 -0.06 7.22 11.60
CA LEU A 462 0.01 7.96 10.34
C LEU A 462 1.49 8.28 10.08
N ARG A 463 2.27 7.22 9.90
CA ARG A 463 3.69 7.30 9.61
C ARG A 463 3.89 7.67 8.15
N GLY A 464 5.08 8.01 7.79
CA GLY A 464 5.44 8.35 6.42
C GLY A 464 6.72 7.65 6.01
N GLU A 465 7.32 8.17 4.96
CA GLU A 465 8.58 7.64 4.46
C GLU A 465 9.68 7.67 5.52
N LYS A 466 10.46 6.61 5.56
CA LYS A 466 11.59 6.45 6.47
C LYS A 466 12.64 7.52 6.25
N ARG A 467 13.25 7.97 7.34
CA ARG A 467 14.25 9.04 7.30
C ARG A 467 15.58 8.59 7.92
N THR A 468 16.65 9.26 7.56
CA THR A 468 18.01 8.97 8.08
C THR A 468 18.16 9.25 9.58
N GLY A 469 17.19 9.92 10.20
CA GLY A 469 17.17 10.22 11.63
C GLY A 469 15.80 10.71 12.08
N SER A 470 15.65 10.87 13.39
CA SER A 470 14.42 11.36 13.98
C SER A 470 14.23 12.85 13.69
N GLY A 471 13.18 13.19 12.99
CA GLY A 471 12.75 14.57 12.72
C GLY A 471 12.50 14.82 11.23
N VAL A 472 11.47 15.62 10.97
CA VAL A 472 10.97 15.95 9.62
C VAL A 472 11.99 16.70 8.74
N SER A 473 13.06 17.21 9.30
CA SER A 473 14.14 17.88 8.56
C SER A 473 15.28 16.94 8.15
N THR A 474 15.22 15.66 8.55
CA THR A 474 16.25 14.71 8.14
C THR A 474 15.91 14.14 6.75
N PRO A 475 16.93 13.85 5.92
CA PRO A 475 16.69 13.30 4.60
C PRO A 475 15.90 11.99 4.63
N LEU A 476 15.09 11.77 3.61
CA LEU A 476 14.40 10.50 3.37
C LEU A 476 15.42 9.39 3.08
N LEU A 477 15.08 8.17 3.50
CA LEU A 477 15.77 6.97 3.11
C LEU A 477 14.89 6.28 2.05
N SER A 478 15.15 6.57 0.78
CA SER A 478 14.41 5.96 -0.31
C SER A 478 14.94 4.55 -0.57
N TYR A 479 14.36 3.56 0.10
CA TYR A 479 14.71 2.15 -0.12
C TYR A 479 13.88 1.47 -1.21
N ASN A 480 12.75 2.06 -1.60
CA ASN A 480 11.85 1.48 -2.56
C ASN A 480 12.01 2.17 -3.93
N GLU A 481 12.76 1.54 -4.80
CA GLU A 481 13.02 2.03 -6.19
C GLU A 481 11.77 1.96 -7.07
N TYR A 482 10.80 1.09 -6.71
CA TYR A 482 9.56 0.89 -7.44
C TYR A 482 8.40 1.79 -6.98
N SER A 483 8.65 2.65 -5.99
CA SER A 483 7.64 3.58 -5.49
C SER A 483 7.17 4.53 -6.59
N GLN A 484 5.88 4.51 -6.86
CA GLN A 484 5.24 5.39 -7.85
C GLN A 484 4.54 6.57 -7.20
N TRP A 485 4.08 6.39 -5.98
CA TRP A 485 3.31 7.38 -5.25
C TRP A 485 3.36 7.08 -3.73
N THR A 486 3.41 8.15 -2.94
CA THR A 486 3.20 8.11 -1.49
C THR A 486 2.29 9.26 -1.09
N ALA A 487 1.40 9.05 -0.13
CA ALA A 487 0.58 10.12 0.43
C ALA A 487 1.45 11.24 1.05
N ASP A 488 2.63 10.89 1.52
CA ASP A 488 3.59 11.80 2.15
C ASP A 488 4.14 12.86 1.19
N GLN A 489 4.32 12.49 -0.08
CA GLN A 489 4.94 13.32 -1.10
C GLN A 489 3.92 14.00 -2.04
N SER A 490 2.72 13.48 -2.13
CA SER A 490 1.75 13.93 -3.11
C SER A 490 0.83 15.03 -2.63
N GLU A 491 0.54 15.08 -1.32
CA GLU A 491 -0.44 16.00 -0.75
C GLU A 491 0.23 16.93 0.28
N ALA A 492 0.66 18.09 -0.20
CA ALA A 492 1.26 19.10 0.68
C ALA A 492 0.21 19.72 1.62
N GLU A 493 0.56 19.84 2.91
CA GLU A 493 -0.34 20.42 3.90
C GLU A 493 -0.63 21.90 3.61
N VAL A 494 -1.90 22.26 3.58
CA VAL A 494 -2.38 23.64 3.45
C VAL A 494 -2.97 24.10 4.78
N TRP A 495 -2.24 24.98 5.47
CA TRP A 495 -2.68 25.60 6.71
C TRP A 495 -3.19 27.01 6.47
N LYS A 496 -4.30 27.36 7.11
CA LYS A 496 -4.86 28.73 7.07
C LYS A 496 -5.25 29.15 8.48
N VAL A 497 -5.21 30.45 8.73
CA VAL A 497 -5.79 31.04 9.94
C VAL A 497 -7.22 31.46 9.61
N ILE A 498 -8.19 30.75 10.18
CA ILE A 498 -9.62 31.01 10.02
C ILE A 498 -10.15 31.55 11.36
N ASP A 499 -10.69 32.75 11.36
CA ASP A 499 -11.20 33.45 12.56
C ASP A 499 -10.17 33.51 13.70
N GLY A 500 -8.89 33.66 13.34
CA GLY A 500 -7.77 33.72 14.28
C GLY A 500 -7.24 32.37 14.76
N VAL A 501 -7.76 31.26 14.25
CA VAL A 501 -7.43 29.88 14.63
C VAL A 501 -6.71 29.18 13.49
N PRO A 502 -5.49 28.61 13.70
CA PRO A 502 -4.81 27.82 12.68
C PRO A 502 -5.60 26.55 12.39
N GLN A 503 -5.88 26.29 11.12
CA GLN A 503 -6.60 25.11 10.64
C GLN A 503 -5.80 24.45 9.51
N LEU A 504 -5.68 23.12 9.55
CA LEU A 504 -5.32 22.35 8.38
C LEU A 504 -6.57 22.28 7.50
N VAL A 505 -6.51 22.85 6.31
CA VAL A 505 -7.69 22.99 5.43
C VAL A 505 -7.63 22.06 4.22
N ASP A 506 -6.43 21.59 3.89
CA ASP A 506 -6.21 20.66 2.79
C ASP A 506 -4.88 19.93 2.92
N GLY A 507 -4.73 18.84 2.18
CA GLY A 507 -3.52 18.04 2.14
C GLY A 507 -3.13 17.43 3.47
N GLY A 508 -1.95 16.82 3.49
CA GLY A 508 -1.41 16.09 4.64
C GLY A 508 -1.83 14.61 4.67
N LYS A 509 -1.32 13.90 5.67
CA LYS A 509 -1.62 12.49 5.89
C LYS A 509 -2.81 12.32 6.82
N HIS A 510 -3.71 11.44 6.46
CA HIS A 510 -4.95 11.17 7.18
C HIS A 510 -5.25 9.68 7.23
N TYR A 511 -6.13 9.28 8.14
CA TYR A 511 -6.71 7.95 8.12
C TYR A 511 -7.47 7.72 6.82
N GLY A 512 -7.37 6.52 6.26
CA GLY A 512 -7.93 6.25 4.94
C GLY A 512 -7.98 4.78 4.58
N HIS A 513 -8.29 4.54 3.31
CA HIS A 513 -8.43 3.21 2.73
C HIS A 513 -8.29 3.28 1.21
N LEU A 514 -8.13 2.13 0.57
CA LEU A 514 -8.16 1.99 -0.88
C LEU A 514 -9.54 1.49 -1.33
N GLU A 515 -10.25 2.27 -2.15
CA GLU A 515 -11.43 1.80 -2.86
C GLU A 515 -11.01 1.14 -4.18
N VAL A 516 -11.51 -0.06 -4.46
CA VAL A 516 -11.29 -0.76 -5.73
C VAL A 516 -12.64 -1.01 -6.38
N ASN A 517 -12.83 -0.44 -7.57
CA ASN A 517 -14.02 -0.62 -8.38
C ASN A 517 -13.66 -1.41 -9.64
N ILE A 518 -14.43 -2.46 -9.94
CA ILE A 518 -14.24 -3.29 -11.10
C ILE A 518 -15.53 -3.29 -11.90
N GLU A 519 -15.44 -2.97 -13.18
CA GLU A 519 -16.58 -2.87 -14.08
C GLU A 519 -16.30 -3.59 -15.40
N PRO A 520 -17.29 -4.22 -16.03
CA PRO A 520 -17.17 -4.69 -17.41
C PRO A 520 -16.81 -3.50 -18.32
N PHE A 521 -15.83 -3.71 -19.19
CA PHE A 521 -15.40 -2.66 -20.10
C PHE A 521 -15.16 -3.24 -21.50
N THR A 522 -16.05 -2.91 -22.43
CA THR A 522 -16.04 -3.47 -23.79
C THR A 522 -15.82 -2.47 -24.93
N PRO A 523 -15.54 -1.18 -24.68
CA PRO A 523 -15.32 -0.24 -25.79
C PRO A 523 -14.05 -0.52 -26.60
N ILE A 524 -13.11 -1.27 -26.02
CA ILE A 524 -11.84 -1.64 -26.66
C ILE A 524 -11.85 -3.14 -26.91
N ALA A 525 -11.58 -3.54 -28.18
CA ALA A 525 -11.50 -4.94 -28.56
C ALA A 525 -10.38 -5.64 -27.77
N GLY A 526 -10.66 -6.84 -27.24
CA GLY A 526 -9.70 -7.59 -26.41
C GLY A 526 -9.63 -7.14 -24.95
N ILE A 527 -10.41 -6.12 -24.54
CA ILE A 527 -10.54 -5.70 -23.13
C ILE A 527 -11.91 -6.11 -22.62
N THR A 528 -11.95 -6.73 -21.45
CA THR A 528 -13.16 -7.26 -20.81
C THR A 528 -13.61 -6.50 -19.58
N ALA A 529 -12.65 -5.90 -18.85
CA ALA A 529 -12.94 -5.16 -17.62
C ALA A 529 -12.01 -3.97 -17.41
N LYS A 530 -12.43 -3.09 -16.54
CA LYS A 530 -11.67 -1.96 -16.02
C LYS A 530 -11.62 -2.08 -14.50
N ILE A 531 -10.45 -1.88 -13.92
CA ILE A 531 -10.24 -1.78 -12.47
C ILE A 531 -9.84 -0.36 -12.16
N GLU A 532 -10.50 0.27 -11.22
CA GLU A 532 -10.17 1.61 -10.72
C GLU A 532 -9.75 1.52 -9.25
N PHE A 533 -8.54 1.96 -8.96
CA PHE A 533 -8.00 2.08 -7.62
C PHE A 533 -8.04 3.54 -7.19
N THR A 534 -8.72 3.82 -6.10
CA THR A 534 -8.89 5.19 -5.60
C THR A 534 -8.40 5.27 -4.16
N PRO A 535 -7.23 5.86 -3.90
CA PRO A 535 -6.77 6.14 -2.55
C PRO A 535 -7.65 7.21 -1.91
N VAL A 536 -8.30 6.86 -0.80
CA VAL A 536 -9.26 7.73 -0.10
C VAL A 536 -8.77 8.04 1.30
N TYR A 537 -9.02 9.25 1.76
CA TYR A 537 -8.77 9.65 3.13
C TYR A 537 -9.95 10.39 3.77
N SER A 538 -9.99 10.29 5.09
CA SER A 538 -11.01 10.88 5.97
C SER A 538 -10.50 12.22 6.47
N PHE A 539 -10.92 13.32 5.86
CA PHE A 539 -10.46 14.65 6.24
C PHE A 539 -11.34 15.25 7.34
N PRO A 540 -10.77 15.54 8.55
CA PRO A 540 -11.53 16.10 9.65
C PRO A 540 -11.78 17.60 9.46
N ILE A 541 -13.02 18.02 9.53
CA ILE A 541 -13.42 19.43 9.57
C ILE A 541 -13.64 19.84 11.03
N LEU A 542 -12.87 20.81 11.48
CA LEU A 542 -12.92 21.30 12.85
C LEU A 542 -13.56 22.69 12.94
N ASP A 543 -14.27 22.95 14.06
CA ASP A 543 -14.74 24.31 14.37
C ASP A 543 -13.61 25.18 14.97
N ALA A 544 -13.91 26.46 15.28
CA ALA A 544 -12.96 27.41 15.86
C ALA A 544 -12.47 27.01 17.27
N THR A 545 -13.06 26.01 17.89
CA THR A 545 -12.67 25.44 19.18
C THR A 545 -12.05 24.06 19.06
N TYR A 546 -11.76 23.63 17.82
CA TYR A 546 -11.18 22.34 17.47
C TYR A 546 -12.05 21.13 17.80
N ASN A 547 -13.38 21.28 17.86
CA ASN A 547 -14.26 20.13 17.87
C ASN A 547 -14.46 19.63 16.44
N LEU A 548 -14.48 18.32 16.25
CA LEU A 548 -14.85 17.71 14.99
C LEU A 548 -16.33 17.97 14.68
N VAL A 549 -16.61 18.64 13.57
CA VAL A 549 -17.98 18.97 13.13
C VAL A 549 -18.42 18.15 11.93
N ALA A 550 -17.48 17.67 11.12
CA ALA A 550 -17.73 16.81 9.98
C ALA A 550 -16.46 16.06 9.58
N THR A 551 -16.63 15.01 8.81
CA THR A 551 -15.53 14.34 8.10
C THR A 551 -15.89 14.27 6.63
N GLU A 552 -14.97 14.74 5.79
CA GLU A 552 -15.09 14.69 4.34
C GLU A 552 -14.34 13.49 3.77
N ARG A 553 -15.00 12.80 2.82
CA ARG A 553 -14.27 11.89 1.95
C ARG A 553 -13.49 12.70 0.94
N ARG A 554 -12.18 12.54 0.94
CA ARG A 554 -11.29 13.10 -0.07
C ARG A 554 -10.51 11.99 -0.77
N VAL A 555 -10.04 12.29 -1.96
CA VAL A 555 -9.25 11.37 -2.78
C VAL A 555 -7.85 11.95 -2.90
N TYR A 556 -6.84 11.13 -2.68
CA TYR A 556 -5.46 11.50 -2.98
C TYR A 556 -5.24 11.61 -4.49
N ASP A 557 -4.30 12.43 -4.91
CA ASP A 557 -4.00 12.65 -6.33
C ASP A 557 -3.21 11.47 -6.93
N ASP A 558 -3.75 10.25 -6.81
CA ASP A 558 -3.20 9.06 -7.46
C ASP A 558 -4.24 7.96 -7.75
N PRO A 559 -5.41 8.23 -8.31
CA PRO A 559 -6.23 7.15 -8.82
C PRO A 559 -5.53 6.45 -9.98
N VAL A 560 -5.66 5.12 -10.00
CA VAL A 560 -5.08 4.29 -11.04
C VAL A 560 -6.19 3.49 -11.72
N VAL A 561 -6.14 3.40 -13.03
CA VAL A 561 -7.03 2.51 -13.80
C VAL A 561 -6.19 1.44 -14.49
N MET A 562 -6.65 0.20 -14.36
CA MET A 562 -6.10 -0.92 -15.11
C MET A 562 -7.15 -1.48 -16.05
N LEU A 563 -6.71 -1.92 -17.22
CA LEU A 563 -7.55 -2.65 -18.17
C LEU A 563 -7.23 -4.14 -18.10
N VAL A 564 -8.28 -4.95 -18.14
CA VAL A 564 -8.17 -6.40 -18.13
C VAL A 564 -8.44 -6.91 -19.54
N THR A 565 -7.50 -7.67 -20.08
CA THR A 565 -7.62 -8.30 -21.39
C THR A 565 -8.55 -9.50 -21.35
N ASP A 566 -9.00 -9.98 -22.51
CA ASP A 566 -9.78 -11.23 -22.65
C ASP A 566 -8.98 -12.48 -22.25
N GLU A 567 -7.66 -12.37 -22.20
CA GLU A 567 -6.79 -13.40 -21.64
C GLU A 567 -6.60 -13.27 -20.12
N GLY A 568 -7.19 -12.24 -19.50
CA GLY A 568 -7.06 -11.96 -18.07
C GLY A 568 -5.75 -11.27 -17.66
N SER A 569 -4.89 -10.87 -18.60
CA SER A 569 -3.73 -10.02 -18.33
C SER A 569 -4.20 -8.62 -17.94
N VAL A 570 -3.43 -7.96 -17.09
CA VAL A 570 -3.74 -6.62 -16.64
C VAL A 570 -2.77 -5.62 -17.26
N ILE A 571 -3.32 -4.61 -17.92
CA ILE A 571 -2.54 -3.47 -18.43
C ILE A 571 -2.70 -2.33 -17.43
N ASN A 572 -1.60 -1.95 -16.81
CA ASN A 572 -1.58 -0.87 -15.83
C ASN A 572 -1.62 0.49 -16.53
N ILE A 573 -2.66 1.26 -16.28
CA ILE A 573 -2.82 2.64 -16.81
C ILE A 573 -3.06 3.56 -15.62
N PRO A 574 -2.01 4.17 -15.05
CA PRO A 574 -2.21 5.14 -13.99
C PRO A 574 -2.98 6.36 -14.52
N LEU A 575 -4.10 6.70 -13.89
CA LEU A 575 -4.97 7.82 -14.28
C LEU A 575 -5.27 8.73 -13.08
N THR A 576 -5.35 10.03 -13.30
CA THR A 576 -5.90 10.99 -12.33
C THR A 576 -7.44 11.04 -12.41
N PRO A 577 -8.17 11.51 -11.36
CA PRO A 577 -9.64 11.60 -11.36
C PRO A 577 -10.22 12.43 -12.53
N GLU A 578 -9.50 13.45 -12.98
CA GLU A 578 -9.88 14.25 -14.15
C GLU A 578 -9.76 13.45 -15.44
N ALA A 579 -8.84 12.49 -15.48
CA ALA A 579 -8.66 11.58 -16.61
C ALA A 579 -9.77 10.52 -16.71
N THR A 580 -10.54 10.25 -15.65
CA THR A 580 -11.67 9.32 -15.74
C THR A 580 -12.79 9.86 -16.64
N VAL A 581 -12.93 11.18 -16.72
CA VAL A 581 -13.82 11.84 -17.70
C VAL A 581 -13.16 11.89 -19.08
N ALA A 582 -11.84 12.06 -19.12
CA ALA A 582 -11.06 12.13 -20.37
C ALA A 582 -10.70 10.75 -20.95
N VAL A 583 -10.71 9.67 -20.17
CA VAL A 583 -10.53 8.28 -20.67
C VAL A 583 -11.63 7.89 -21.66
N LEU A 584 -12.80 8.50 -21.59
CA LEU A 584 -13.81 8.37 -22.65
C LEU A 584 -13.40 9.09 -23.94
N GLU A 585 -12.36 9.93 -23.89
CA GLU A 585 -11.80 10.66 -25.02
C GLU A 585 -10.30 10.33 -25.26
N ALA A 586 -9.64 9.61 -24.34
CA ALA A 586 -8.27 9.17 -24.50
C ALA A 586 -8.13 8.24 -25.73
N LYS A 587 -7.22 8.57 -26.61
CA LYS A 587 -6.98 7.74 -27.79
C LYS A 587 -6.01 6.64 -27.43
N LEU A 588 -6.40 5.42 -27.75
CA LEU A 588 -5.46 4.31 -27.81
C LEU A 588 -4.75 4.31 -29.16
N VAL A 589 -3.46 4.51 -29.12
CA VAL A 589 -2.60 4.47 -30.32
C VAL A 589 -1.76 3.21 -30.23
N THR A 590 -2.01 2.26 -31.10
CA THR A 590 -1.19 1.05 -31.24
C THR A 590 -0.58 1.02 -32.63
N THR A 591 0.66 0.55 -32.71
CA THR A 591 1.36 0.45 -33.97
C THR A 591 1.71 -1.00 -34.33
N THR A 592 2.69 -1.23 -35.18
CA THR A 592 3.08 -2.55 -35.67
C THR A 592 4.28 -3.10 -34.89
N PRO A 593 4.60 -4.41 -35.00
CA PRO A 593 5.86 -4.93 -34.45
C PRO A 593 7.08 -4.55 -35.31
N GLY A 594 7.26 -3.30 -35.65
CA GLY A 594 8.36 -2.81 -36.47
C GLY A 594 8.57 -1.34 -36.18
N SER A 595 9.66 -0.72 -36.66
CA SER A 595 9.95 0.68 -36.38
C SER A 595 8.84 1.60 -36.87
N ASP A 596 8.16 2.25 -35.93
CA ASP A 596 7.03 3.10 -36.15
C ASP A 596 7.30 4.55 -35.72
N MET A 597 6.49 5.49 -36.18
CA MET A 597 6.58 6.89 -35.81
C MET A 597 5.20 7.41 -35.39
N VAL A 598 5.08 7.88 -34.16
CA VAL A 598 3.86 8.47 -33.59
C VAL A 598 4.14 9.92 -33.20
N ILE A 599 3.70 10.87 -34.01
CA ILE A 599 3.84 12.30 -33.71
C ILE A 599 2.46 12.88 -33.45
N ALA A 600 2.24 13.42 -32.24
CA ALA A 600 0.97 14.03 -31.88
C ALA A 600 0.57 15.13 -32.85
N ASN A 601 -0.71 15.17 -33.20
CA ASN A 601 -1.29 16.14 -34.15
C ASN A 601 -0.66 16.21 -35.57
N ALA A 602 0.19 15.27 -35.91
CA ALA A 602 0.69 15.16 -37.30
C ALA A 602 -0.47 14.73 -38.24
N PRO A 603 -0.42 15.08 -39.52
CA PRO A 603 -1.42 14.61 -40.49
C PRO A 603 -1.48 13.08 -40.47
N ASN A 604 -2.67 12.53 -40.21
CA ASN A 604 -2.97 11.09 -40.03
C ASN A 604 -2.48 10.46 -38.74
N SER A 605 -1.94 11.21 -37.78
CA SER A 605 -1.67 10.71 -36.46
C SER A 605 -2.96 10.35 -35.73
N GLN A 606 -2.95 9.24 -35.01
CA GLN A 606 -4.03 8.87 -34.09
C GLN A 606 -3.86 9.57 -32.73
N ALA A 607 -2.65 10.02 -32.40
CA ALA A 607 -2.35 10.74 -31.16
C ALA A 607 -2.63 12.24 -31.32
N ASP A 608 -3.20 12.86 -30.31
CA ASP A 608 -3.34 14.33 -30.23
C ASP A 608 -2.42 14.96 -29.17
N GLY A 609 -1.68 14.16 -28.42
CA GLY A 609 -0.72 14.60 -27.42
C GLY A 609 -1.34 14.98 -26.09
N ILE A 610 -2.60 14.60 -25.82
CA ILE A 610 -3.31 14.88 -24.58
C ILE A 610 -3.96 13.60 -24.08
N ASN A 611 -3.52 13.09 -22.94
CA ASN A 611 -4.03 11.85 -22.33
C ASN A 611 -4.01 10.61 -23.25
N ASP A 612 -3.19 10.60 -24.29
CA ASP A 612 -3.10 9.45 -25.17
C ASP A 612 -2.41 8.27 -24.48
N LEU A 613 -2.89 7.06 -24.76
CA LEU A 613 -2.18 5.82 -24.49
C LEU A 613 -1.52 5.37 -25.79
N ILE A 614 -0.20 5.41 -25.81
CA ILE A 614 0.60 5.08 -26.99
C ILE A 614 1.40 3.81 -26.70
N LEU A 615 1.16 2.77 -27.48
CA LEU A 615 1.80 1.47 -27.39
C LEU A 615 2.42 1.16 -28.75
N THR A 616 3.75 1.23 -28.85
CA THR A 616 4.41 0.98 -30.15
C THR A 616 4.93 -0.46 -30.31
N GLY A 617 5.29 -1.12 -29.19
CA GLY A 617 5.53 -2.56 -29.19
C GLY A 617 6.96 -2.97 -29.43
N ALA A 618 7.31 -3.43 -30.61
CA ALA A 618 8.67 -3.88 -30.91
C ALA A 618 9.21 -3.15 -32.15
N GLY A 619 10.48 -2.83 -32.16
CA GLY A 619 11.09 -2.08 -33.23
C GLY A 619 11.81 -0.85 -32.68
N ASN A 620 12.46 -0.08 -33.48
CA ASN A 620 13.03 1.20 -33.04
C ASN A 620 12.03 2.29 -33.37
N ASP A 621 11.29 2.71 -32.35
CA ASP A 621 10.14 3.57 -32.51
C ASP A 621 10.46 5.04 -32.17
N GLU A 622 9.70 5.96 -32.74
CA GLU A 622 9.78 7.38 -32.41
C GLU A 622 8.42 7.90 -31.97
N VAL A 623 8.35 8.40 -30.74
CA VAL A 623 7.12 9.00 -30.17
C VAL A 623 7.41 10.45 -29.80
N ASP A 624 6.61 11.38 -30.31
CA ASP A 624 6.67 12.80 -29.97
C ASP A 624 5.30 13.32 -29.60
N THR A 625 5.12 13.69 -28.33
CA THR A 625 3.87 14.22 -27.76
C THR A 625 3.88 15.75 -27.63
N THR A 626 4.93 16.45 -28.09
CA THR A 626 5.11 17.89 -27.83
C THR A 626 4.28 18.80 -28.74
N LEU A 627 3.79 18.32 -29.88
CA LEU A 627 2.91 19.10 -30.75
C LEU A 627 1.53 19.25 -30.11
N SER A 628 1.34 20.31 -29.36
CA SER A 628 0.10 20.59 -28.66
C SER A 628 -0.76 21.67 -29.34
N LEU A 629 -2.06 21.49 -29.34
CA LEU A 629 -3.05 22.54 -29.47
C LEU A 629 -3.07 23.43 -28.22
N PRO A 630 -3.66 24.62 -28.24
CA PRO A 630 -3.34 25.68 -27.29
C PRO A 630 -3.58 25.31 -25.82
N LEU A 631 -2.52 25.20 -25.13
CA LEU A 631 -2.04 25.74 -23.84
C LEU A 631 -2.78 25.49 -22.51
N THR A 632 -3.93 24.86 -22.42
CA THR A 632 -4.59 24.64 -21.11
C THR A 632 -4.69 23.18 -20.66
N LEU A 633 -4.43 22.22 -21.55
CA LEU A 633 -4.43 20.79 -21.26
C LEU A 633 -3.27 20.14 -22.03
N LYS A 634 -2.05 20.21 -21.49
CA LYS A 634 -0.87 19.62 -22.11
C LYS A 634 -0.47 18.32 -21.42
N GLY A 635 -0.11 17.33 -22.24
CA GLY A 635 0.57 16.13 -21.77
C GLY A 635 -0.37 15.14 -21.09
N GLN A 636 0.11 14.54 -20.01
CA GLN A 636 -0.51 13.40 -19.30
C GLN A 636 -0.60 12.12 -20.17
N ASN A 637 0.18 12.07 -21.24
CA ASN A 637 0.25 10.92 -22.12
C ASN A 637 0.97 9.76 -21.44
N ARG A 638 0.68 8.55 -21.90
CA ARG A 638 1.35 7.33 -21.48
C ARG A 638 1.90 6.63 -22.68
N ILE A 639 3.20 6.47 -22.66
CA ILE A 639 3.96 6.04 -23.81
C ILE A 639 4.72 4.79 -23.38
N PHE A 640 4.49 3.70 -24.08
CA PHE A 640 5.21 2.43 -23.92
C PHE A 640 5.76 2.02 -25.27
N THR A 641 7.08 2.04 -25.42
CA THR A 641 7.70 1.72 -26.70
C THR A 641 8.17 0.27 -26.80
N GLY A 642 8.42 -0.38 -25.66
CA GLY A 642 8.53 -1.83 -25.59
C GLY A 642 9.93 -2.36 -25.85
N SER A 643 10.21 -2.93 -27.02
CA SER A 643 11.54 -3.47 -27.32
C SER A 643 12.15 -2.85 -28.56
N GLY A 644 13.39 -2.44 -28.48
CA GLY A 644 14.11 -1.74 -29.55
C GLY A 644 14.85 -0.55 -28.98
N SER A 645 15.50 0.23 -29.81
CA SER A 645 16.14 1.48 -29.37
C SER A 645 15.25 2.64 -29.80
N ASP A 646 14.52 3.18 -28.86
CA ASP A 646 13.41 4.08 -29.11
C ASP A 646 13.76 5.55 -28.82
N ILE A 647 13.01 6.46 -29.42
CA ILE A 647 13.13 7.90 -29.19
C ILE A 647 11.80 8.41 -28.66
N ILE A 648 11.80 8.95 -27.43
CA ILE A 648 10.59 9.40 -26.76
C ILE A 648 10.73 10.87 -26.35
N THR A 649 9.95 11.74 -27.00
CA THR A 649 9.86 13.15 -26.64
C THR A 649 8.57 13.38 -25.87
N VAL A 650 8.71 13.75 -24.59
CA VAL A 650 7.60 13.89 -23.64
C VAL A 650 7.20 15.34 -23.41
N ASN A 651 5.96 15.56 -23.06
CA ASN A 651 5.38 16.83 -22.64
C ASN A 651 5.17 16.89 -21.12
N ASP A 652 4.57 17.98 -20.61
CA ASP A 652 4.24 18.16 -19.20
C ASP A 652 3.42 16.99 -18.67
N GLN A 653 3.85 16.44 -17.51
CA GLN A 653 3.19 15.32 -16.81
C GLN A 653 3.08 14.02 -17.61
N ASP A 654 3.75 13.88 -18.73
CA ASP A 654 3.81 12.64 -19.50
C ASP A 654 4.54 11.54 -18.74
N ARG A 655 4.20 10.31 -19.08
CA ARG A 655 4.85 9.11 -18.58
C ARG A 655 5.37 8.29 -19.76
N GLY A 656 6.67 8.13 -19.82
CA GLY A 656 7.35 7.39 -20.91
C GLY A 656 8.10 6.19 -20.36
N PHE A 657 7.94 5.04 -21.03
CA PHE A 657 8.60 3.77 -20.71
C PHE A 657 9.24 3.23 -21.98
N GLY A 658 10.58 3.17 -22.00
CA GLY A 658 11.36 2.67 -23.13
C GLY A 658 11.24 1.15 -23.24
N GLY A 659 11.55 0.44 -22.16
CA GLY A 659 11.42 -1.01 -22.12
C GLY A 659 12.76 -1.72 -22.25
N SER A 660 13.06 -2.30 -23.39
CA SER A 660 14.34 -2.98 -23.60
C SER A 660 15.04 -2.48 -24.86
N GLY A 661 16.30 -2.13 -24.73
CA GLY A 661 17.11 -1.55 -25.80
C GLY A 661 17.76 -0.26 -25.32
N ASN A 662 18.40 0.49 -26.18
CA ASN A 662 19.06 1.73 -25.78
C ASN A 662 18.18 2.92 -26.20
N ASP A 663 17.42 3.44 -25.25
CA ASP A 663 16.38 4.42 -25.49
C ASP A 663 16.86 5.85 -25.27
N VAL A 664 16.19 6.82 -25.90
CA VAL A 664 16.51 8.23 -25.76
C VAL A 664 15.26 9.02 -25.38
N PHE A 665 15.30 9.68 -24.24
CA PHE A 665 14.24 10.53 -23.73
C PHE A 665 14.57 12.01 -23.85
N TYR A 666 13.69 12.76 -24.48
CA TYR A 666 13.75 14.22 -24.52
C TYR A 666 12.61 14.81 -23.67
N ALA A 667 12.97 15.36 -22.51
CA ALA A 667 12.07 16.01 -21.57
C ALA A 667 12.48 17.45 -21.22
N THR A 668 13.42 18.05 -21.99
CA THR A 668 14.01 19.36 -21.71
C THR A 668 12.99 20.47 -21.50
N ASP A 669 11.92 20.46 -22.26
CA ASP A 669 10.84 21.46 -22.23
C ASP A 669 9.65 21.03 -21.36
N ALA A 670 9.72 19.84 -20.75
CA ALA A 670 8.65 19.25 -19.95
C ALA A 670 8.83 19.49 -18.44
N SER A 671 7.73 19.47 -17.72
CA SER A 671 7.66 19.61 -16.27
C SER A 671 6.79 18.50 -15.65
N GLY A 672 7.21 17.96 -14.50
CA GLY A 672 6.44 16.95 -13.77
C GLY A 672 6.32 15.58 -14.45
N TYR A 673 7.12 15.33 -15.46
CA TYR A 673 7.15 14.07 -16.21
C TYR A 673 7.70 12.92 -15.37
N ARG A 674 7.40 11.69 -15.82
CA ARG A 674 8.00 10.46 -15.28
C ARG A 674 8.44 9.59 -16.44
N ILE A 675 9.73 9.22 -16.46
CA ILE A 675 10.32 8.45 -17.56
C ILE A 675 11.20 7.35 -17.00
N SER A 676 11.20 6.20 -17.68
CA SER A 676 12.02 5.04 -17.34
C SER A 676 12.60 4.43 -18.59
N GLY A 677 13.91 4.19 -18.61
CA GLY A 677 14.62 3.52 -19.73
C GLY A 677 14.28 2.04 -19.75
N GLY A 678 14.63 1.33 -18.71
CA GLY A 678 14.38 -0.10 -18.58
C GLY A 678 15.64 -0.94 -18.67
N VAL A 679 15.80 -1.75 -19.69
CA VAL A 679 16.99 -2.58 -19.92
C VAL A 679 17.78 -2.05 -21.10
N GLY A 680 18.99 -1.60 -20.89
CA GLY A 680 19.86 -1.07 -21.94
C GLY A 680 20.59 0.19 -21.49
N ASN A 681 21.38 0.76 -22.34
CA ASN A 681 22.16 1.98 -22.03
C ASN A 681 21.35 3.20 -22.50
N ASP A 682 20.61 3.80 -21.64
CA ASP A 682 19.62 4.82 -21.97
C ASP A 682 20.15 6.25 -21.84
N ILE A 683 19.51 7.18 -22.51
CA ILE A 683 19.90 8.58 -22.52
C ILE A 683 18.71 9.47 -22.16
N PHE A 684 18.88 10.33 -21.17
CA PHE A 684 17.82 11.20 -20.67
C PHE A 684 18.24 12.67 -20.73
N TYR A 685 17.49 13.50 -21.44
CA TYR A 685 17.61 14.95 -21.42
C TYR A 685 16.49 15.54 -20.57
N LEU A 686 16.81 16.02 -19.37
CA LEU A 686 15.86 16.32 -18.31
C LEU A 686 15.44 17.79 -18.27
N GLY A 687 14.17 18.01 -18.01
CA GLY A 687 13.52 19.32 -17.79
C GLY A 687 13.37 19.66 -16.31
N VAL A 688 12.15 19.96 -15.86
CA VAL A 688 11.86 20.51 -14.52
C VAL A 688 10.97 19.59 -13.72
N ASN A 689 11.33 19.34 -12.43
CA ASN A 689 10.50 18.59 -11.47
C ASN A 689 10.07 17.20 -11.97
N GLY A 690 10.89 16.59 -12.80
CA GLY A 690 10.65 15.26 -13.35
C GLY A 690 11.21 14.15 -12.48
N ARG A 691 10.80 12.92 -12.79
CA ARG A 691 11.44 11.71 -12.28
C ARG A 691 11.96 10.90 -13.46
N ALA A 692 13.24 10.49 -13.37
CA ALA A 692 13.90 9.69 -14.39
C ALA A 692 14.57 8.48 -13.74
N ILE A 693 14.33 7.30 -14.32
CA ILE A 693 14.90 6.03 -13.88
C ILE A 693 15.62 5.42 -15.07
N GLY A 694 16.91 5.12 -14.94
CA GLY A 694 17.69 4.43 -15.98
C GLY A 694 17.24 2.98 -16.08
N GLY A 695 17.62 2.16 -15.13
CA GLY A 695 17.24 0.76 -15.06
C GLY A 695 18.46 -0.17 -15.03
N GLU A 696 18.53 -1.13 -15.94
CA GLU A 696 19.71 -1.98 -16.14
C GLU A 696 20.55 -1.44 -17.29
N GLY A 697 21.82 -1.17 -17.06
CA GLY A 697 22.75 -0.70 -18.09
C GLY A 697 23.51 0.54 -17.70
N ASP A 698 24.41 1.02 -18.55
CA ASP A 698 25.20 2.22 -18.29
C ASP A 698 24.46 3.46 -18.81
N ASP A 699 23.68 4.10 -17.95
CA ASP A 699 22.74 5.15 -18.30
C ASP A 699 23.35 6.57 -18.23
N ARG A 700 22.78 7.51 -18.98
CA ARG A 700 23.25 8.88 -19.01
C ARG A 700 22.12 9.89 -18.85
N PHE A 701 22.24 10.72 -17.84
CA PHE A 701 21.28 11.78 -17.51
C PHE A 701 21.91 13.15 -17.72
N PHE A 702 21.22 13.99 -18.47
CA PHE A 702 21.66 15.34 -18.79
C PHE A 702 20.69 16.38 -18.24
N VAL A 703 21.14 17.20 -17.31
CA VAL A 703 20.36 18.29 -16.71
C VAL A 703 20.88 19.62 -17.22
N GLY A 704 20.06 20.35 -17.97
CA GLY A 704 20.33 21.71 -18.43
C GLY A 704 19.88 22.79 -17.46
N GLU A 705 19.08 23.77 -17.92
CA GLU A 705 18.55 24.88 -17.09
C GLU A 705 17.36 24.46 -16.18
N GLY A 706 16.93 23.20 -16.24
CA GLY A 706 15.85 22.64 -15.43
C GLY A 706 16.21 22.53 -13.96
N GLY A 707 15.81 21.43 -13.34
CA GLY A 707 16.13 21.10 -11.96
C GLY A 707 14.92 20.62 -11.17
N GLY A 708 15.14 20.26 -9.89
CA GLY A 708 14.11 19.63 -9.08
C GLY A 708 13.81 18.18 -9.47
N ASN A 709 14.67 17.57 -10.31
CA ASN A 709 14.47 16.20 -10.74
C ASN A 709 14.94 15.21 -9.68
N ILE A 710 14.21 14.08 -9.61
CA ILE A 710 14.61 12.89 -8.86
C ILE A 710 15.12 11.88 -9.87
N ILE A 711 16.38 11.47 -9.72
CA ILE A 711 17.09 10.66 -10.72
C ILE A 711 17.62 9.40 -10.05
N SER A 712 17.33 8.25 -10.65
CA SER A 712 17.87 6.93 -10.28
C SER A 712 18.64 6.39 -11.49
N GLY A 713 19.91 6.04 -11.30
CA GLY A 713 20.70 5.36 -12.34
C GLY A 713 20.25 3.92 -12.51
N GLY A 714 20.17 3.21 -11.39
CA GLY A 714 19.87 1.79 -11.39
C GLY A 714 21.12 0.92 -11.33
N ALA A 715 21.14 -0.12 -12.14
CA ALA A 715 22.25 -1.07 -12.20
C ALA A 715 23.16 -0.80 -13.39
N GLY A 716 24.41 -0.43 -13.13
CA GLY A 716 25.38 -0.13 -14.18
C GLY A 716 26.40 0.91 -13.76
N ALA A 717 27.09 1.48 -14.71
CA ALA A 717 28.03 2.58 -14.51
C ALA A 717 27.42 3.88 -15.06
N ASP A 718 26.61 4.54 -14.22
CA ASP A 718 25.75 5.62 -14.65
C ASP A 718 26.45 6.98 -14.62
N GLN A 719 25.97 7.90 -15.44
CA GLN A 719 26.52 9.21 -15.59
C GLN A 719 25.47 10.29 -15.42
N PHE A 720 25.66 11.16 -14.43
CA PHE A 720 24.76 12.27 -14.10
C PHE A 720 25.41 13.60 -14.45
N TRP A 721 25.05 14.17 -15.59
CA TRP A 721 25.68 15.39 -16.14
C TRP A 721 24.90 16.65 -15.81
N ILE A 722 25.58 17.65 -15.21
CA ILE A 722 25.08 19.01 -15.03
C ILE A 722 25.64 19.88 -16.16
N LEU A 723 24.76 20.30 -17.07
CA LEU A 723 25.09 20.99 -18.30
C LEU A 723 24.75 22.49 -18.31
N THR A 724 24.11 23.01 -17.27
CA THR A 724 23.73 24.43 -17.25
C THR A 724 24.94 25.34 -17.44
N ASP A 725 24.81 26.38 -18.24
CA ASP A 725 25.85 27.40 -18.41
C ASP A 725 25.90 28.39 -17.22
N ASP A 726 24.86 28.44 -16.41
CA ASP A 726 24.73 29.27 -15.25
C ASP A 726 23.97 28.53 -14.14
N PRO A 727 24.64 28.07 -13.06
CA PRO A 727 23.99 27.36 -11.95
C PRO A 727 22.82 28.11 -11.30
N THR A 728 22.82 29.45 -11.38
CA THR A 728 21.72 30.26 -10.83
C THR A 728 20.43 30.17 -11.63
N LYS A 729 20.48 29.60 -12.81
CA LYS A 729 19.27 29.33 -13.64
C LYS A 729 18.59 28.01 -13.29
N LEU A 730 19.22 27.12 -12.52
CA LEU A 730 18.56 25.94 -11.99
C LEU A 730 17.39 26.34 -11.11
N LYS A 731 16.20 25.89 -11.43
CA LYS A 731 14.99 26.19 -10.66
C LYS A 731 15.00 25.54 -9.29
N ALA A 732 15.64 24.36 -9.17
CA ALA A 732 15.89 23.65 -7.93
C ALA A 732 17.07 22.69 -8.10
N SER A 733 17.65 22.22 -7.01
CA SER A 733 18.69 21.17 -7.06
C SER A 733 18.09 19.84 -7.50
N ASN A 734 18.89 19.01 -8.18
CA ASN A 734 18.49 17.66 -8.51
C ASN A 734 18.85 16.68 -7.38
N THR A 735 18.12 15.61 -7.22
CA THR A 735 18.38 14.54 -6.24
C THR A 735 18.71 13.26 -7.00
N ILE A 736 19.92 12.72 -6.76
CA ILE A 736 20.34 11.41 -7.25
C ILE A 736 20.17 10.44 -6.10
N VAL A 737 19.31 9.43 -6.27
CA VAL A 737 18.81 8.62 -5.15
C VAL A 737 19.63 7.36 -4.88
N ASP A 738 20.41 6.86 -5.85
CA ASP A 738 21.07 5.55 -5.79
C ASP A 738 22.54 5.56 -6.24
N TYR A 739 23.21 6.72 -6.20
CA TYR A 739 24.61 6.88 -6.61
C TYR A 739 25.54 5.81 -6.00
N THR A 740 26.19 5.03 -6.83
CA THR A 740 27.12 3.96 -6.45
C THR A 740 28.57 4.42 -6.50
N ILE A 741 29.22 4.53 -5.34
CA ILE A 741 30.61 4.98 -5.25
C ILE A 741 31.56 4.04 -5.99
N GLY A 742 32.37 4.61 -6.89
CA GLY A 742 33.39 3.89 -7.65
C GLY A 742 32.86 3.23 -8.93
N THR A 743 31.56 3.31 -9.17
CA THR A 743 30.90 2.84 -10.41
C THR A 743 30.34 4.04 -11.16
N ASP A 744 29.54 4.85 -10.52
CA ASP A 744 28.89 6.00 -11.13
C ASP A 744 29.77 7.26 -11.12
N VAL A 745 29.40 8.20 -11.98
CA VAL A 745 30.12 9.46 -12.11
C VAL A 745 29.17 10.66 -12.15
N ILE A 746 29.60 11.77 -11.52
CA ILE A 746 28.96 13.07 -11.67
C ILE A 746 29.73 13.84 -12.74
N GLY A 747 29.08 14.06 -13.85
CA GLY A 747 29.61 14.89 -14.94
C GLY A 747 29.31 16.36 -14.71
N ILE A 748 30.31 17.22 -14.82
CA ILE A 748 30.16 18.67 -14.70
C ILE A 748 30.70 19.31 -16.00
N ALA A 749 29.84 20.06 -16.68
CA ALA A 749 30.30 20.78 -17.88
C ALA A 749 31.31 21.88 -17.53
N ASN A 750 32.29 22.12 -18.38
CA ASN A 750 33.32 23.11 -18.15
C ASN A 750 32.80 24.55 -17.96
N GLN A 751 31.61 24.84 -18.48
CA GLN A 751 30.95 26.12 -18.25
C GLN A 751 30.48 26.29 -16.78
N VAL A 752 30.34 25.16 -16.05
CA VAL A 752 29.88 25.12 -14.66
C VAL A 752 31.07 25.15 -13.70
N ALA A 753 32.01 24.23 -13.91
CA ALA A 753 33.24 24.11 -13.15
C ALA A 753 34.30 23.36 -13.94
N ASP A 754 35.58 23.70 -13.76
CA ASP A 754 36.68 23.09 -14.44
C ASP A 754 37.35 21.97 -13.62
N SER A 755 37.12 21.95 -12.32
CA SER A 755 37.78 21.02 -11.39
C SER A 755 36.96 20.83 -10.13
N VAL A 756 37.33 19.83 -9.34
CA VAL A 756 36.71 19.56 -8.02
C VAL A 756 36.96 20.73 -7.02
N ASP A 757 38.00 21.51 -7.22
CA ASP A 757 38.30 22.65 -6.33
C ASP A 757 37.30 23.81 -6.51
N ASP A 758 36.56 23.83 -7.61
CA ASP A 758 35.50 24.81 -7.87
C ASP A 758 34.18 24.41 -7.20
N LEU A 759 34.13 23.21 -6.65
CA LEU A 759 32.94 22.67 -6.00
C LEU A 759 32.98 22.87 -4.47
N THR A 760 31.86 23.13 -3.87
CA THR A 760 31.68 23.03 -2.44
C THR A 760 30.92 21.74 -2.13
N LEU A 761 31.60 20.77 -1.49
CA LEU A 761 31.07 19.48 -1.10
C LEU A 761 30.78 19.47 0.40
N SER A 762 29.53 19.30 0.79
CA SER A 762 29.10 19.33 2.19
C SER A 762 28.04 18.25 2.47
N GLY A 763 28.43 17.21 3.20
CA GLY A 763 27.53 16.03 3.39
C GLY A 763 27.19 15.42 2.03
N SER A 764 25.95 15.29 1.70
CA SER A 764 25.45 14.79 0.42
C SER A 764 25.36 15.86 -0.67
N ASN A 765 25.61 17.13 -0.35
CA ASN A 765 25.36 18.26 -1.23
C ASN A 765 26.57 18.64 -2.09
N ILE A 766 26.30 18.94 -3.36
CA ILE A 766 27.25 19.47 -4.34
C ILE A 766 26.79 20.86 -4.74
N SER A 767 27.62 21.86 -4.48
CA SER A 767 27.33 23.26 -4.82
C SER A 767 28.43 23.89 -5.65
N VAL A 768 28.06 24.85 -6.49
CA VAL A 768 28.97 25.70 -7.27
C VAL A 768 28.64 27.16 -7.01
N ASN A 769 29.64 27.96 -6.63
CA ASN A 769 29.45 29.39 -6.30
C ASN A 769 28.33 29.65 -5.26
N GLY A 770 28.12 28.70 -4.33
CA GLY A 770 27.08 28.76 -3.30
C GLY A 770 25.70 28.35 -3.75
N VAL A 771 25.53 27.95 -5.00
CA VAL A 771 24.29 27.38 -5.53
C VAL A 771 24.31 25.86 -5.41
N LEU A 772 23.33 25.26 -4.75
CA LEU A 772 23.16 23.79 -4.68
C LEU A 772 22.72 23.26 -6.04
N ILE A 773 23.53 22.40 -6.68
CA ILE A 773 23.25 21.84 -8.01
C ILE A 773 22.76 20.40 -7.96
N ALA A 774 23.24 19.61 -6.99
CA ALA A 774 22.81 18.25 -6.81
C ALA A 774 22.95 17.80 -5.34
N THR A 775 22.13 16.80 -4.98
CA THR A 775 22.20 16.09 -3.71
C THR A 775 22.31 14.59 -4.00
N LEU A 776 23.31 13.92 -3.41
CA LEU A 776 23.48 12.46 -3.49
C LEU A 776 22.82 11.83 -2.27
N ASN A 777 21.68 11.17 -2.46
CA ASN A 777 20.96 10.61 -1.34
C ASN A 777 21.77 9.50 -0.65
N GLY A 778 21.99 9.66 0.67
CA GLY A 778 22.75 8.69 1.47
C GLY A 778 24.27 8.61 1.21
N VAL A 779 24.81 9.36 0.25
CA VAL A 779 26.23 9.34 -0.12
C VAL A 779 26.90 10.67 0.24
N ASN A 780 28.10 10.61 0.83
CA ASN A 780 28.92 11.79 1.03
C ASN A 780 29.50 12.27 -0.31
N ALA A 781 29.13 13.46 -0.73
CA ALA A 781 29.56 14.04 -2.01
C ALA A 781 31.09 14.06 -2.20
N ALA A 782 31.86 14.17 -1.11
CA ALA A 782 33.33 14.07 -1.18
C ALA A 782 33.86 12.69 -1.57
N SER A 783 33.02 11.67 -1.56
CA SER A 783 33.37 10.30 -1.99
C SER A 783 32.95 10.02 -3.44
N ALA A 784 32.27 10.96 -4.09
CA ALA A 784 31.82 10.79 -5.47
C ALA A 784 32.98 10.94 -6.47
N THR A 785 32.83 10.30 -7.62
CA THR A 785 33.73 10.45 -8.76
C THR A 785 33.22 11.57 -9.66
N PHE A 786 34.07 12.57 -9.93
CA PHE A 786 33.72 13.70 -10.78
C PHE A 786 34.46 13.64 -12.11
N VAL A 787 33.76 13.97 -13.20
CA VAL A 787 34.30 14.14 -14.53
C VAL A 787 33.97 15.55 -15.03
N PHE A 788 34.97 16.28 -15.50
CA PHE A 788 34.81 17.63 -16.02
C PHE A 788 35.03 17.62 -17.52
N GLY A 789 34.17 18.25 -18.31
CA GLY A 789 34.30 18.28 -19.72
C GLY A 789 33.03 18.54 -20.51
N SER A 790 33.06 18.19 -21.81
CA SER A 790 31.85 18.19 -22.65
C SER A 790 31.37 16.76 -22.86
N PRO A 791 30.14 16.43 -22.48
CA PRO A 791 29.59 15.08 -22.63
C PRO A 791 29.36 14.67 -24.09
N LEU A 792 29.43 15.63 -25.04
CA LEU A 792 29.19 15.39 -26.47
C LEU A 792 30.44 14.98 -27.23
N ALA A 793 31.55 14.73 -26.58
CA ALA A 793 32.86 14.42 -27.21
C ALA A 793 33.24 12.94 -27.12
N SER A 794 32.33 12.03 -26.76
CA SER A 794 32.65 10.58 -26.72
C SER A 794 31.56 9.73 -27.33
#